data_d0c1b82ba547e71a7ba0724eb672f931
#
_entry.id   d0c1b82ba547e71a7ba0724eb672f931
#
_cell.length_a   1.000
_cell.length_b   1.000
_cell.length_c   1.000
_cell.angle_alpha   90.00
_cell.angle_beta   90.00
_cell.angle_gamma   90.00
#
_symmetry.space_group_name_H-M   'P 1'
#
loop_
_entity.id
_entity.type
_entity.pdbx_description
1 polymer ?
#
loop_
_entity_poly.entity_id
_entity_poly.type
_entity_poly.pdbx_seq_one_letter_code
_entity_poly.pdbx_strand_id
1 'polypeptide(L)'
;MLLSGIARQSRVKTTPGVIIIEGVALSEIESTLTGARLPFMMFRRIAAVLLSLCLFGLGTTASSRYMSVDEVKPGMDGVGRTVFQGTTVEDFKVHIIGLLRNTNGPKRDLILARIEGGPLARTGVIAGMSGSPVYIDGRLLGAVSYSLGQFATEAIAGITPIEEMIDATTGPDAAAPVKRRPPPVPMTAAGIAAAFDHATSPVEPFASSSAHVSYTGLAGAYDGRTATALRPIATPLVAAGFDVDAIQPILQLFERAGFILAPGGAGATIGAATTQPGPMGPLRPGDPIGVALITGDLSFGATGTVTEIDGDRVYAFGHPFYNVGLTRFPMTRAYVHTVLPSLLNSIKLTSIGDVVGTIQQDRATAVSGTLGAGPRTVAVHVALERVGRPRRTFTFQVADDPLLTPLLVYTALYNTLSQHERDYGAATYSLRGRTAIRGQADVDLDEIFAGDQPGVSAAAAVAAPLGVLLNNDREPIDIESIDLSIDATEHPLTATIERAWVDATAIRPGRTVPLKIVLRTWRGDDALYTVPIPIPLNADDTLTLLVTDGPRLAQWETRDGRPAVGPDTAAGLIRRLNDTRHNNRIYVRLLGRNGGAIVASETLPGLPASVLSVMEGDRAGGGGASLQQATLGAWEIRTSMAVSGQRTLTLSLDGRGQQP
;
A
#
# COMPACT_ATOMS: atom_id res chain seq x y z
N MET A 1 12.06 -58.34 -5.60
CA MET A 1 11.09 -59.45 -5.60
C MET A 1 9.75 -58.85 -5.21
N LEU A 2 8.98 -58.60 -6.24
CA LEU A 2 7.59 -59.03 -6.45
C LEU A 2 6.62 -58.58 -5.34
N LEU A 3 5.70 -57.67 -5.56
CA LEU A 3 4.52 -57.79 -6.40
C LEU A 3 3.95 -56.42 -6.78
N SER A 4 3.89 -56.21 -8.06
CA SER A 4 3.04 -55.28 -8.77
C SER A 4 1.59 -55.77 -8.78
N GLY A 5 0.63 -54.87 -8.84
CA GLY A 5 -0.64 -55.25 -9.42
C GLY A 5 -1.87 -54.47 -9.00
N ILE A 6 -2.28 -53.61 -9.88
CA ILE A 6 -3.65 -53.31 -10.27
C ILE A 6 -4.42 -52.28 -9.47
N ALA A 7 -4.25 -51.04 -9.92
CA ALA A 7 -5.28 -50.00 -9.75
C ALA A 7 -6.40 -50.22 -10.79
N ARG A 8 -7.62 -50.41 -10.36
CA ARG A 8 -8.83 -50.24 -11.18
C ARG A 8 -9.50 -48.93 -10.82
N GLN A 9 -9.51 -48.01 -11.77
CA GLN A 9 -10.30 -46.79 -11.78
C GLN A 9 -11.80 -47.13 -11.77
N SER A 10 -12.51 -46.66 -10.77
CA SER A 10 -13.96 -46.49 -10.80
C SER A 10 -14.31 -45.02 -10.98
N ARG A 11 -14.89 -44.66 -12.12
CA ARG A 11 -15.44 -43.33 -12.40
C ARG A 11 -16.73 -43.13 -11.62
N VAL A 12 -16.77 -42.17 -10.73
CA VAL A 12 -18.00 -41.69 -10.10
C VAL A 12 -18.60 -40.59 -10.98
N LYS A 13 -19.80 -40.81 -11.49
CA LYS A 13 -20.63 -39.76 -12.09
C LYS A 13 -21.65 -39.31 -11.04
N THR A 14 -21.57 -38.06 -10.64
CA THR A 14 -22.55 -37.42 -9.74
C THR A 14 -23.60 -36.71 -10.57
N THR A 15 -24.85 -37.07 -10.34
CA THR A 15 -26.03 -36.29 -10.70
C THR A 15 -26.83 -36.04 -9.40
N PRO A 16 -27.45 -34.87 -9.19
CA PRO A 16 -28.03 -34.53 -7.89
C PRO A 16 -29.26 -35.37 -7.58
N GLY A 17 -29.29 -36.02 -6.44
CA GLY A 17 -30.50 -36.49 -5.78
C GLY A 17 -30.70 -37.99 -5.64
N VAL A 18 -29.84 -38.88 -6.17
CA VAL A 18 -30.05 -40.34 -5.96
C VAL A 18 -28.69 -41.04 -5.87
N ILE A 19 -28.37 -41.62 -4.73
CA ILE A 19 -27.26 -42.54 -4.54
C ILE A 19 -27.77 -43.95 -4.85
N ILE A 20 -27.38 -44.49 -6.01
CA ILE A 20 -27.61 -45.91 -6.35
C ILE A 20 -26.27 -46.61 -6.04
N ILE A 21 -26.30 -47.54 -5.09
CA ILE A 21 -25.22 -48.48 -4.84
C ILE A 21 -25.54 -49.71 -5.73
N GLU A 22 -24.91 -49.76 -6.90
CA GLU A 22 -24.95 -50.96 -7.74
C GLU A 22 -23.96 -52.00 -7.21
N GLY A 23 -24.43 -53.18 -6.87
CA GLY A 23 -23.59 -54.35 -6.73
C GLY A 23 -23.87 -55.34 -5.63
N VAL A 24 -25.08 -55.42 -5.08
CA VAL A 24 -25.45 -56.61 -4.30
C VAL A 24 -26.81 -57.11 -4.80
N ALA A 25 -26.77 -58.29 -5.45
CA ALA A 25 -27.99 -58.93 -5.93
C ALA A 25 -28.80 -59.41 -4.75
N LEU A 26 -30.07 -59.03 -4.71
CA LEU A 26 -31.09 -59.40 -3.71
C LEU A 26 -31.35 -60.93 -3.63
N SER A 27 -30.72 -61.75 -4.48
CA SER A 27 -30.86 -63.21 -4.52
C SER A 27 -30.06 -63.98 -3.48
N GLU A 28 -29.08 -63.34 -2.82
CA GLU A 28 -28.27 -64.02 -1.77
C GLU A 28 -28.82 -63.86 -0.36
N ILE A 29 -29.81 -62.99 -0.14
CA ILE A 29 -30.38 -62.77 1.18
C ILE A 29 -31.54 -63.71 1.49
N GLU A 30 -32.20 -64.29 0.48
CA GLU A 30 -33.34 -65.23 0.67
C GLU A 30 -32.91 -66.65 1.08
N SER A 31 -31.65 -67.04 0.85
CA SER A 31 -31.22 -68.43 1.15
C SER A 31 -30.75 -68.65 2.60
N THR A 32 -30.63 -67.62 3.42
CA THR A 32 -30.06 -67.73 4.79
C THR A 32 -31.12 -67.60 5.90
N LEU A 33 -32.42 -67.36 5.55
CA LEU A 33 -33.47 -67.11 6.54
C LEU A 33 -34.47 -68.24 6.71
N THR A 34 -34.27 -69.42 6.11
CA THR A 34 -35.21 -70.52 6.19
C THR A 34 -34.99 -71.48 7.35
N GLY A 35 -34.16 -71.13 8.36
CA GLY A 35 -33.81 -72.06 9.45
C GLY A 35 -34.29 -71.72 10.87
N ALA A 36 -34.83 -70.53 11.14
CA ALA A 36 -35.17 -70.16 12.53
C ALA A 36 -36.63 -69.69 12.63
N ARG A 37 -37.51 -70.51 13.14
CA ARG A 37 -38.88 -70.13 13.59
C ARG A 37 -38.78 -69.30 14.86
N LEU A 38 -38.65 -67.95 14.73
CA LEU A 38 -38.79 -67.05 15.86
C LEU A 38 -40.29 -66.90 16.22
N PRO A 39 -40.69 -66.96 17.51
CA PRO A 39 -42.05 -66.79 17.91
C PRO A 39 -42.58 -65.37 17.60
N PHE A 40 -43.80 -65.30 17.09
CA PHE A 40 -44.53 -64.11 16.64
C PHE A 40 -44.47 -62.92 17.63
N MET A 41 -44.32 -63.21 18.93
CA MET A 41 -44.13 -62.20 19.97
C MET A 41 -42.78 -61.46 19.89
N MET A 42 -41.75 -62.12 19.38
CA MET A 42 -40.38 -61.51 19.29
C MET A 42 -40.31 -60.58 18.08
N PHE A 43 -41.02 -60.89 17.01
CA PHE A 43 -41.15 -60.02 15.82
C PHE A 43 -41.86 -58.70 16.14
N ARG A 44 -42.93 -58.70 16.95
CA ARG A 44 -43.60 -57.48 17.44
C ARG A 44 -42.72 -56.63 18.36
N ARG A 45 -41.86 -57.25 19.15
CA ARG A 45 -40.91 -56.50 20.01
C ARG A 45 -39.76 -55.90 19.20
N ILE A 46 -39.24 -56.59 18.20
CA ILE A 46 -38.19 -56.06 17.31
C ILE A 46 -38.78 -54.97 16.41
N ALA A 47 -39.97 -55.15 15.86
CA ALA A 47 -40.68 -54.12 15.07
C ALA A 47 -40.99 -52.86 15.92
N ALA A 48 -41.41 -53.05 17.19
CA ALA A 48 -41.64 -51.93 18.11
C ALA A 48 -40.35 -51.18 18.50
N VAL A 49 -39.22 -51.89 18.67
CA VAL A 49 -37.91 -51.29 18.93
C VAL A 49 -37.39 -50.56 17.69
N LEU A 50 -37.54 -51.14 16.49
CA LEU A 50 -37.18 -50.46 15.24
C LEU A 50 -38.06 -49.24 14.96
N LEU A 51 -39.38 -49.33 15.24
CA LEU A 51 -40.28 -48.18 15.13
C LEU A 51 -39.99 -47.11 16.19
N SER A 52 -39.58 -47.52 17.40
CA SER A 52 -39.11 -46.57 18.44
C SER A 52 -37.80 -45.95 18.09
N LEU A 53 -36.82 -46.67 17.49
CA LEU A 53 -35.59 -46.09 16.95
C LEU A 53 -35.84 -45.11 15.77
N CYS A 54 -36.80 -45.42 14.89
CA CYS A 54 -37.21 -44.52 13.83
C CYS A 54 -37.95 -43.27 14.33
N LEU A 55 -38.66 -43.34 15.44
CA LEU A 55 -39.31 -42.18 16.09
C LEU A 55 -38.35 -41.32 16.92
N PHE A 56 -37.24 -41.88 17.39
CA PHE A 56 -36.14 -41.10 18.00
C PHE A 56 -35.15 -40.52 16.99
N GLY A 57 -35.24 -40.92 15.72
CA GLY A 57 -34.51 -40.33 14.58
C GLY A 57 -35.19 -39.11 13.96
N LEU A 58 -36.26 -38.58 14.52
CA LEU A 58 -36.83 -37.29 14.16
C LEU A 58 -35.88 -36.19 14.63
N GLY A 59 -35.11 -35.76 13.66
CA GLY A 59 -34.00 -34.84 13.74
C GLY A 59 -34.21 -33.69 14.71
N THR A 60 -33.33 -33.57 15.62
CA THR A 60 -32.87 -32.23 15.94
C THR A 60 -32.34 -31.64 14.65
N THR A 61 -33.14 -30.85 13.97
CA THR A 61 -32.62 -29.89 12.99
C THR A 61 -31.61 -29.10 13.73
N ALA A 62 -30.31 -29.36 13.48
CA ALA A 62 -29.27 -28.51 13.98
C ALA A 62 -29.65 -27.10 13.53
N SER A 63 -30.00 -26.24 14.46
CA SER A 63 -30.31 -24.84 14.17
C SER A 63 -29.11 -24.30 13.41
N SER A 64 -29.32 -23.80 12.21
CA SER A 64 -28.24 -23.17 11.44
C SER A 64 -27.59 -22.12 12.32
N ARG A 65 -26.25 -22.12 12.37
CA ARG A 65 -25.45 -21.11 13.12
C ARG A 65 -25.79 -19.69 12.67
N TYR A 66 -26.19 -19.53 11.42
CA TYR A 66 -26.53 -18.26 10.80
C TYR A 66 -28.03 -18.16 10.55
N MET A 67 -28.55 -16.92 10.65
CA MET A 67 -29.92 -16.59 10.31
C MET A 67 -29.96 -15.98 8.92
N SER A 68 -30.73 -16.58 8.03
CA SER A 68 -30.91 -16.05 6.67
C SER A 68 -31.69 -14.74 6.68
N VAL A 69 -31.32 -13.83 5.77
CA VAL A 69 -32.01 -12.55 5.59
C VAL A 69 -33.49 -12.71 5.28
N ASP A 70 -33.91 -13.83 4.64
CA ASP A 70 -35.29 -14.11 4.31
C ASP A 70 -36.15 -14.48 5.52
N GLU A 71 -35.54 -14.86 6.64
CA GLU A 71 -36.24 -15.15 7.89
C GLU A 71 -36.53 -13.88 8.71
N VAL A 72 -35.89 -12.76 8.36
CA VAL A 72 -35.96 -11.50 9.11
C VAL A 72 -37.34 -10.85 8.95
N LYS A 73 -37.97 -10.48 10.08
CA LYS A 73 -39.23 -9.77 10.12
C LYS A 73 -39.16 -8.53 10.99
N PRO A 74 -39.86 -7.44 10.60
CA PRO A 74 -40.03 -6.29 11.49
C PRO A 74 -40.58 -6.69 12.85
N GLY A 75 -40.08 -6.07 13.92
CA GLY A 75 -40.47 -6.31 15.29
C GLY A 75 -39.71 -7.45 15.99
N MET A 76 -38.78 -8.14 15.32
CA MET A 76 -37.88 -9.08 15.99
C MET A 76 -36.91 -8.37 16.92
N ASP A 77 -36.66 -8.97 18.08
CA ASP A 77 -35.67 -8.51 19.03
C ASP A 77 -34.42 -9.39 18.98
N GLY A 78 -33.27 -8.75 19.13
CA GLY A 78 -31.97 -9.41 19.11
C GLY A 78 -30.99 -8.78 20.09
N VAL A 79 -29.79 -9.35 20.12
CA VAL A 79 -28.68 -8.87 20.96
C VAL A 79 -27.48 -8.65 20.08
N GLY A 80 -26.92 -7.43 20.16
CA GLY A 80 -25.63 -7.13 19.56
C GLY A 80 -24.51 -7.15 20.60
N ARG A 81 -23.28 -7.36 20.17
CA ARG A 81 -22.10 -7.42 21.05
C ARG A 81 -20.99 -6.49 20.60
N THR A 82 -20.41 -5.75 21.54
CA THR A 82 -19.27 -4.86 21.26
C THR A 82 -18.51 -4.53 22.53
N VAL A 83 -17.33 -3.94 22.41
CA VAL A 83 -16.60 -3.38 23.56
C VAL A 83 -16.80 -1.86 23.55
N PHE A 84 -17.34 -1.29 24.64
CA PHE A 84 -17.42 0.14 24.82
C PHE A 84 -16.23 0.72 25.60
N GLN A 85 -15.62 -0.09 26.47
CA GLN A 85 -14.42 0.30 27.20
C GLN A 85 -13.58 -0.92 27.59
N GLY A 86 -12.26 -0.77 27.53
CA GLY A 86 -11.32 -1.86 27.84
C GLY A 86 -11.31 -2.98 26.80
N THR A 87 -11.53 -4.20 27.27
CA THR A 87 -11.57 -5.43 26.47
C THR A 87 -12.80 -6.28 26.79
N THR A 88 -13.73 -5.77 27.62
CA THR A 88 -14.92 -6.50 28.02
C THR A 88 -16.00 -6.32 26.96
N VAL A 89 -16.42 -7.45 26.36
CA VAL A 89 -17.55 -7.46 25.43
C VAL A 89 -18.83 -7.26 26.22
N GLU A 90 -19.63 -6.30 25.80
CA GLU A 90 -20.91 -5.93 26.39
C GLU A 90 -22.04 -6.15 25.39
N ASP A 91 -23.19 -6.58 25.90
CA ASP A 91 -24.39 -6.77 25.10
C ASP A 91 -25.16 -5.46 24.96
N PHE A 92 -25.75 -5.22 23.79
CA PHE A 92 -26.72 -4.15 23.54
C PHE A 92 -27.97 -4.72 22.86
N LYS A 93 -29.11 -4.07 23.05
CA LYS A 93 -30.40 -4.50 22.48
C LYS A 93 -30.48 -4.07 21.02
N VAL A 94 -31.09 -4.92 20.20
CA VAL A 94 -31.35 -4.67 18.78
C VAL A 94 -32.82 -4.96 18.49
N HIS A 95 -33.56 -3.98 17.96
CA HIS A 95 -34.94 -4.11 17.53
C HIS A 95 -35.02 -3.94 16.00
N ILE A 96 -35.45 -4.95 15.28
CA ILE A 96 -35.52 -4.95 13.81
C ILE A 96 -36.68 -4.05 13.35
N ILE A 97 -36.36 -3.02 12.58
CA ILE A 97 -37.32 -2.10 11.98
C ILE A 97 -37.81 -2.65 10.63
N GLY A 98 -36.91 -3.20 9.81
CA GLY A 98 -37.25 -3.69 8.50
C GLY A 98 -36.06 -4.12 7.68
N LEU A 99 -36.33 -4.56 6.45
CA LEU A 99 -35.35 -5.02 5.48
C LEU A 99 -35.39 -4.12 4.24
N LEU A 100 -34.25 -3.60 3.87
CA LEU A 100 -34.04 -2.84 2.63
C LEU A 100 -33.34 -3.74 1.62
N ARG A 101 -34.07 -4.16 0.59
CA ARG A 101 -33.56 -5.05 -0.45
C ARG A 101 -32.78 -4.27 -1.52
N ASN A 102 -31.64 -4.83 -1.96
CA ASN A 102 -30.79 -4.29 -3.02
C ASN A 102 -30.31 -2.85 -2.78
N THR A 103 -30.17 -2.43 -1.54
CA THR A 103 -29.82 -1.03 -1.19
C THR A 103 -28.39 -0.68 -1.60
N ASN A 104 -27.46 -1.62 -1.45
CA ASN A 104 -26.04 -1.43 -1.74
C ASN A 104 -25.61 -2.13 -3.06
N GLY A 105 -26.56 -2.35 -3.96
CA GLY A 105 -26.36 -3.01 -5.23
C GLY A 105 -27.21 -4.28 -5.36
N PRO A 106 -27.22 -4.94 -6.53
CA PRO A 106 -28.00 -6.17 -6.74
C PRO A 106 -27.60 -7.28 -5.75
N LYS A 107 -28.58 -7.88 -5.08
CA LYS A 107 -28.39 -8.91 -4.05
C LYS A 107 -27.56 -8.46 -2.85
N ARG A 108 -27.63 -7.17 -2.53
CA ARG A 108 -27.03 -6.59 -1.33
C ARG A 108 -28.11 -5.92 -0.50
N ASP A 109 -28.49 -6.61 0.53
CA ASP A 109 -29.57 -6.24 1.40
C ASP A 109 -29.03 -5.56 2.67
N LEU A 110 -29.82 -4.72 3.29
CA LEU A 110 -29.48 -4.09 4.54
C LEU A 110 -30.65 -4.19 5.50
N ILE A 111 -30.38 -4.68 6.71
CA ILE A 111 -31.37 -4.80 7.75
C ILE A 111 -31.32 -3.54 8.61
N LEU A 112 -32.45 -2.82 8.71
CA LEU A 112 -32.58 -1.67 9.59
C LEU A 112 -32.96 -2.09 11.00
N ALA A 113 -32.25 -1.57 11.98
CA ALA A 113 -32.52 -1.84 13.38
C ALA A 113 -32.32 -0.61 14.25
N ARG A 114 -33.13 -0.49 15.31
CA ARG A 114 -32.87 0.41 16.44
C ARG A 114 -32.00 -0.33 17.44
N ILE A 115 -30.94 0.32 17.91
CA ILE A 115 -30.00 -0.24 18.87
C ILE A 115 -30.04 0.55 20.19
N GLU A 116 -30.01 -0.15 21.32
CA GLU A 116 -30.15 0.45 22.65
C GLU A 116 -29.24 -0.25 23.67
N GLY A 117 -28.80 0.49 24.68
CA GLY A 117 -27.97 -0.03 25.76
C GLY A 117 -26.61 0.67 25.85
N GLY A 118 -25.89 0.46 26.95
CA GLY A 118 -24.62 1.12 27.21
C GLY A 118 -24.68 2.64 26.98
N PRO A 119 -23.72 3.23 26.25
CA PRO A 119 -23.71 4.67 25.96
C PRO A 119 -24.64 5.10 24.82
N LEU A 120 -25.27 4.16 24.08
CA LEU A 120 -25.95 4.39 22.79
C LEU A 120 -27.08 5.44 22.86
N ALA A 121 -27.76 5.57 24.00
CA ALA A 121 -28.79 6.58 24.20
C ALA A 121 -28.27 8.03 24.09
N ARG A 122 -26.97 8.24 24.33
CA ARG A 122 -26.33 9.57 24.28
C ARG A 122 -25.41 9.74 23.07
N THR A 123 -24.94 8.65 22.52
CA THR A 123 -23.91 8.65 21.46
C THR A 123 -24.49 8.39 20.08
N GLY A 124 -25.69 7.80 20.00
CA GLY A 124 -26.12 7.20 18.74
C GLY A 124 -25.22 6.02 18.33
N VAL A 125 -25.17 5.74 17.05
CA VAL A 125 -24.26 4.75 16.46
C VAL A 125 -22.82 5.29 16.54
N ILE A 126 -21.88 4.47 17.01
CA ILE A 126 -20.52 4.88 17.36
C ILE A 126 -19.54 4.44 16.28
N ALA A 127 -18.67 5.33 15.79
CA ALA A 127 -17.55 4.98 14.93
C ALA A 127 -16.62 3.99 15.65
N GLY A 128 -16.28 2.88 14.95
CA GLY A 128 -15.51 1.77 15.51
C GLY A 128 -16.36 0.62 16.08
N MET A 129 -17.71 0.73 16.15
CA MET A 129 -18.56 -0.42 16.40
C MET A 129 -18.96 -1.17 15.11
N SER A 130 -18.50 -0.72 13.97
CA SER A 130 -18.66 -1.45 12.69
C SER A 130 -18.07 -2.86 12.81
N GLY A 131 -18.85 -3.86 12.41
CA GLY A 131 -18.53 -5.28 12.62
C GLY A 131 -19.16 -5.89 13.87
N SER A 132 -19.80 -5.13 14.75
CA SER A 132 -20.46 -5.68 15.95
C SER A 132 -21.49 -6.74 15.58
N PRO A 133 -21.33 -8.01 16.00
CA PRO A 133 -22.24 -9.09 15.65
C PRO A 133 -23.60 -8.89 16.27
N VAL A 134 -24.65 -9.25 15.52
CA VAL A 134 -26.05 -9.22 15.96
C VAL A 134 -26.63 -10.62 15.89
N TYR A 135 -27.26 -11.04 16.96
CA TYR A 135 -27.86 -12.36 17.12
C TYR A 135 -29.37 -12.24 17.33
N ILE A 136 -30.15 -13.10 16.67
CA ILE A 136 -31.57 -13.31 16.93
C ILE A 136 -31.74 -14.80 17.25
N ASP A 137 -32.40 -15.11 18.35
CA ASP A 137 -32.61 -16.50 18.84
C ASP A 137 -31.28 -17.30 18.91
N GLY A 138 -30.18 -16.65 19.25
CA GLY A 138 -28.85 -17.25 19.36
C GLY A 138 -28.15 -17.52 18.02
N ARG A 139 -28.78 -17.22 16.87
CA ARG A 139 -28.20 -17.34 15.53
C ARG A 139 -27.63 -15.99 15.08
N LEU A 140 -26.44 -15.99 14.49
CA LEU A 140 -25.81 -14.79 13.97
C LEU A 140 -26.55 -14.31 12.72
N LEU A 141 -27.06 -13.09 12.77
CA LEU A 141 -27.75 -12.40 11.67
C LEU A 141 -26.75 -11.67 10.76
N GLY A 142 -25.81 -10.94 11.35
CA GLY A 142 -24.87 -10.12 10.60
C GLY A 142 -24.13 -9.11 11.49
N ALA A 143 -23.62 -8.06 10.88
CA ALA A 143 -22.78 -7.04 11.50
C ALA A 143 -23.41 -5.65 11.45
N VAL A 144 -23.39 -4.91 12.56
CA VAL A 144 -23.66 -3.47 12.55
C VAL A 144 -22.63 -2.79 11.68
N SER A 145 -23.04 -2.10 10.61
CA SER A 145 -22.14 -1.62 9.57
C SER A 145 -22.49 -0.25 9.01
N TYR A 146 -23.76 0.16 9.12
CA TYR A 146 -24.24 1.45 8.61
C TYR A 146 -24.92 2.26 9.72
N SER A 147 -24.90 3.57 9.59
CA SER A 147 -25.67 4.50 10.41
C SER A 147 -26.59 5.33 9.54
N LEU A 148 -27.75 5.70 10.08
CA LEU A 148 -28.73 6.54 9.42
C LEU A 148 -28.67 7.95 9.99
N GLY A 149 -28.41 8.92 9.09
CA GLY A 149 -28.48 10.34 9.38
C GLY A 149 -27.37 10.89 10.27
N GLN A 150 -27.12 12.18 10.11
CA GLN A 150 -26.37 12.98 11.08
C GLN A 150 -27.40 13.64 12.03
N PHE A 151 -27.06 13.76 13.30
CA PHE A 151 -27.96 14.32 14.33
C PHE A 151 -29.24 13.49 14.55
N ALA A 152 -29.20 12.17 14.29
CA ALA A 152 -30.34 11.32 14.58
C ALA A 152 -30.63 11.31 16.09
N THR A 153 -31.92 11.45 16.45
CA THR A 153 -32.37 11.42 17.85
C THR A 153 -32.42 10.00 18.40
N GLU A 154 -32.41 9.01 17.54
CA GLU A 154 -32.39 7.58 17.86
C GLU A 154 -31.20 6.90 17.19
N ALA A 155 -30.64 5.88 17.84
CA ALA A 155 -29.55 5.09 17.27
C ALA A 155 -30.11 4.06 16.28
N ILE A 156 -30.30 4.48 15.03
CA ILE A 156 -30.72 3.59 13.93
C ILE A 156 -29.50 3.14 13.16
N ALA A 157 -29.30 1.83 13.10
CA ALA A 157 -28.18 1.18 12.42
C ALA A 157 -28.65 0.32 11.24
N GLY A 158 -27.77 0.17 10.25
CA GLY A 158 -27.89 -0.86 9.22
C GLY A 158 -27.01 -2.05 9.57
N ILE A 159 -27.54 -3.25 9.38
CA ILE A 159 -26.84 -4.51 9.63
C ILE A 159 -26.62 -5.18 8.29
N THR A 160 -25.37 -5.48 7.96
CA THR A 160 -24.98 -6.27 6.79
C THR A 160 -25.18 -7.76 7.13
N PRO A 161 -25.94 -8.53 6.32
CA PRO A 161 -26.15 -9.95 6.56
C PRO A 161 -24.84 -10.73 6.56
N ILE A 162 -24.69 -11.71 7.46
CA ILE A 162 -23.48 -12.53 7.56
C ILE A 162 -23.25 -13.36 6.29
N GLU A 163 -24.30 -13.82 5.63
CA GLU A 163 -24.20 -14.57 4.38
C GLU A 163 -23.52 -13.73 3.29
N GLU A 164 -23.84 -12.44 3.18
CA GLU A 164 -23.20 -11.53 2.22
C GLU A 164 -21.73 -11.24 2.56
N MET A 165 -21.38 -11.20 3.85
CA MET A 165 -19.98 -11.04 4.29
C MET A 165 -19.15 -12.26 3.91
N ILE A 166 -19.69 -13.46 4.11
CA ILE A 166 -19.05 -14.73 3.77
C ILE A 166 -18.91 -14.85 2.24
N ASP A 167 -19.99 -14.66 1.49
CA ASP A 167 -20.02 -14.80 0.03
C ASP A 167 -19.02 -13.87 -0.65
N ALA A 168 -18.93 -12.62 -0.19
CA ALA A 168 -18.01 -11.64 -0.76
C ALA A 168 -16.53 -12.01 -0.59
N THR A 169 -16.22 -12.80 0.45
CA THR A 169 -14.84 -13.07 0.86
C THR A 169 -14.40 -14.52 0.64
N THR A 170 -15.31 -15.43 0.26
CA THR A 170 -15.03 -16.87 0.00
C THR A 170 -14.94 -17.24 -1.48
N GLY A 171 -15.11 -16.28 -2.39
CA GLY A 171 -14.95 -16.53 -3.82
C GLY A 171 -13.54 -17.05 -4.17
N PRO A 172 -13.37 -17.75 -5.32
CA PRO A 172 -12.04 -18.12 -5.79
C PRO A 172 -11.17 -16.87 -5.83
N ASP A 173 -9.92 -17.01 -5.44
CA ASP A 173 -8.94 -15.92 -5.45
C ASP A 173 -9.13 -15.14 -6.75
N ALA A 174 -9.76 -13.98 -6.64
CA ALA A 174 -10.06 -13.17 -7.80
C ALA A 174 -8.74 -12.94 -8.52
N ALA A 175 -8.76 -13.12 -9.82
CA ALA A 175 -7.60 -12.92 -10.68
C ALA A 175 -6.79 -11.72 -10.20
N ALA A 176 -5.47 -11.88 -10.18
CA ALA A 176 -4.53 -10.86 -9.73
C ALA A 176 -5.00 -9.46 -10.15
N PRO A 177 -4.93 -8.46 -9.28
CA PRO A 177 -5.46 -7.14 -9.57
C PRO A 177 -4.98 -6.70 -10.95
N VAL A 178 -5.88 -6.21 -11.79
CA VAL A 178 -5.54 -5.71 -13.13
C VAL A 178 -4.53 -4.58 -12.93
N LYS A 179 -3.27 -4.89 -13.15
CA LYS A 179 -2.20 -3.91 -13.03
C LYS A 179 -2.44 -2.83 -14.08
N ARG A 180 -2.81 -1.63 -13.64
CA ARG A 180 -2.86 -0.47 -14.53
C ARG A 180 -1.43 -0.16 -14.93
N ARG A 181 -1.17 -0.04 -16.23
CA ARG A 181 0.12 0.41 -16.74
C ARG A 181 0.32 1.86 -16.28
N PRO A 182 1.31 2.15 -15.43
CA PRO A 182 1.57 3.52 -15.04
C PRO A 182 1.99 4.32 -16.28
N PRO A 183 1.67 5.61 -16.37
CA PRO A 183 2.17 6.46 -17.43
C PRO A 183 3.71 6.45 -17.41
N PRO A 184 4.37 6.61 -18.58
CA PRO A 184 5.82 6.68 -18.62
C PRO A 184 6.32 7.86 -17.77
N VAL A 185 7.13 7.54 -16.77
CA VAL A 185 7.67 8.52 -15.82
C VAL A 185 9.05 8.96 -16.30
N PRO A 186 9.30 10.27 -16.45
CA PRO A 186 10.65 10.74 -16.66
C PRO A 186 11.56 10.29 -15.51
N MET A 187 12.67 9.61 -15.82
CA MET A 187 13.60 9.06 -14.83
C MET A 187 14.52 10.13 -14.25
N THR A 188 13.92 11.18 -13.70
CA THR A 188 14.56 12.22 -12.91
C THR A 188 13.94 12.23 -11.53
N ALA A 189 14.68 12.65 -10.51
CA ALA A 189 14.12 12.79 -9.16
C ALA A 189 12.84 13.63 -9.17
N ALA A 190 12.82 14.73 -9.93
CA ALA A 190 11.62 15.57 -10.09
C ALA A 190 10.48 14.86 -10.86
N GLY A 191 10.81 14.08 -11.90
CA GLY A 191 9.81 13.33 -12.67
C GLY A 191 9.20 12.20 -11.86
N ILE A 192 10.01 11.51 -11.06
CA ILE A 192 9.58 10.45 -10.15
C ILE A 192 8.71 11.06 -9.03
N ALA A 193 9.11 12.19 -8.45
CA ALA A 193 8.32 12.92 -7.45
C ALA A 193 6.97 13.40 -8.05
N ALA A 194 6.97 13.96 -9.25
CA ALA A 194 5.73 14.38 -9.92
C ALA A 194 4.80 13.19 -10.23
N ALA A 195 5.36 12.04 -10.60
CA ALA A 195 4.57 10.83 -10.79
C ALA A 195 4.00 10.28 -9.48
N PHE A 196 4.76 10.40 -8.39
CA PHE A 196 4.29 10.07 -7.05
C PHE A 196 3.17 11.02 -6.62
N ASP A 197 3.33 12.32 -6.80
CA ASP A 197 2.29 13.32 -6.53
C ASP A 197 1.03 13.06 -7.38
N HIS A 198 1.20 12.63 -8.62
CA HIS A 198 0.09 12.26 -9.50
C HIS A 198 -0.60 10.96 -9.08
N ALA A 199 0.17 9.96 -8.64
CA ALA A 199 -0.36 8.69 -8.15
C ALA A 199 -1.04 8.84 -6.78
N THR A 200 -0.56 9.75 -5.95
CA THR A 200 -1.12 10.08 -4.64
C THR A 200 -2.13 11.21 -4.69
N SER A 201 -2.17 11.99 -5.78
CA SER A 201 -3.26 12.93 -6.04
C SER A 201 -4.57 12.18 -6.06
N PRO A 202 -5.61 12.69 -5.39
CA PRO A 202 -6.89 12.01 -5.26
C PRO A 202 -7.69 11.99 -6.56
N VAL A 203 -7.02 11.75 -7.69
CA VAL A 203 -7.67 11.46 -8.95
C VAL A 203 -8.12 10.01 -8.91
N GLU A 204 -9.28 9.81 -8.28
CA GLU A 204 -10.29 8.84 -8.68
C GLU A 204 -9.97 7.34 -8.85
N PRO A 205 -8.96 6.67 -8.28
CA PRO A 205 -9.04 5.22 -8.22
C PRO A 205 -10.12 4.76 -7.24
N PHE A 206 -10.49 5.61 -6.28
CA PHE A 206 -11.47 5.27 -5.26
C PHE A 206 -12.88 5.82 -5.54
N ALA A 207 -13.03 6.77 -6.48
CA ALA A 207 -14.31 7.36 -6.81
C ALA A 207 -15.10 6.58 -7.87
N SER A 208 -14.45 5.73 -8.65
CA SER A 208 -15.07 5.15 -9.84
C SER A 208 -15.58 3.72 -9.74
N SER A 209 -15.30 3.00 -8.65
CA SER A 209 -15.74 1.60 -8.52
C SER A 209 -16.84 1.36 -7.50
N SER A 210 -17.09 2.27 -6.59
CA SER A 210 -18.31 2.28 -5.82
C SER A 210 -19.33 3.05 -6.64
N ALA A 211 -20.18 2.32 -7.33
CA ALA A 211 -21.40 2.90 -7.86
C ALA A 211 -21.93 3.89 -6.83
N HIS A 212 -21.88 5.14 -7.16
CA HIS A 212 -22.43 6.31 -6.52
C HIS A 212 -23.44 6.11 -5.37
N VAL A 213 -23.15 5.24 -4.45
CA VAL A 213 -23.64 5.39 -3.11
C VAL A 213 -22.74 6.48 -2.55
N SER A 214 -23.21 7.68 -2.67
CA SER A 214 -22.49 8.92 -2.43
C SER A 214 -21.70 8.87 -1.15
N TYR A 215 -20.46 8.42 -1.20
CA TYR A 215 -19.45 8.69 -0.18
C TYR A 215 -19.06 10.18 -0.15
N THR A 216 -19.60 10.97 -1.07
CA THR A 216 -19.39 12.42 -1.21
C THR A 216 -19.90 13.25 -0.04
N GLY A 217 -20.23 12.65 1.07
CA GLY A 217 -20.85 13.40 2.13
C GLY A 217 -20.06 13.61 3.39
N LEU A 218 -18.85 13.08 3.57
CA LEU A 218 -18.12 13.28 4.83
C LEU A 218 -17.19 14.50 4.82
N ALA A 219 -16.63 14.87 3.68
CA ALA A 219 -15.73 16.01 3.56
C ALA A 219 -16.31 17.21 2.80
N GLY A 220 -17.43 17.04 2.11
CA GLY A 220 -18.03 18.09 1.31
C GLY A 220 -19.25 18.66 1.96
N ALA A 221 -19.20 19.93 2.32
CA ALA A 221 -20.30 20.84 2.58
C ALA A 221 -21.60 20.21 3.12
N TYR A 222 -22.10 20.72 4.19
CA TYR A 222 -23.46 20.58 4.69
C TYR A 222 -24.50 20.82 3.58
N ASP A 223 -24.63 19.85 2.67
CA ASP A 223 -25.78 19.82 1.78
C ASP A 223 -26.90 19.06 2.53
N GLY A 224 -27.93 19.78 2.93
CA GLY A 224 -29.07 19.22 3.67
C GLY A 224 -29.73 18.00 3.02
N ARG A 225 -29.38 17.68 1.77
CA ARG A 225 -29.81 16.49 1.02
C ARG A 225 -29.16 15.19 1.49
N THR A 226 -28.02 15.25 2.19
CA THR A 226 -27.29 14.05 2.64
C THR A 226 -27.54 13.71 4.10
N ALA A 227 -28.27 14.55 4.84
CA ALA A 227 -28.52 14.36 6.27
C ALA A 227 -29.32 13.09 6.60
N THR A 228 -30.07 12.55 5.64
CA THR A 228 -30.90 11.34 5.78
C THR A 228 -30.34 10.11 5.09
N ALA A 229 -29.14 10.17 4.51
CA ALA A 229 -28.55 9.06 3.79
C ALA A 229 -28.02 7.99 4.74
N LEU A 230 -28.22 6.73 4.41
CA LEU A 230 -27.56 5.58 5.01
C LEU A 230 -26.08 5.58 4.60
N ARG A 231 -25.18 5.52 5.57
CA ARG A 231 -23.73 5.56 5.34
C ARG A 231 -23.04 4.45 6.10
N PRO A 232 -21.94 3.88 5.59
CA PRO A 232 -21.06 3.06 6.40
C PRO A 232 -20.69 3.81 7.68
N ILE A 233 -20.62 3.10 8.77
CA ILE A 233 -20.13 3.67 10.03
C ILE A 233 -18.68 4.08 9.79
N ALA A 234 -18.37 5.33 10.15
CA ALA A 234 -17.01 5.82 9.99
C ALA A 234 -16.01 4.97 10.77
N THR A 235 -14.86 4.71 10.14
CA THR A 235 -13.80 3.89 10.72
C THR A 235 -12.82 4.78 11.48
N PRO A 236 -12.59 4.57 12.80
CA PRO A 236 -11.58 5.30 13.54
C PRO A 236 -10.18 5.04 12.96
N LEU A 237 -9.47 6.10 12.60
CA LEU A 237 -8.10 6.08 12.18
C LEU A 237 -7.20 6.53 13.33
N VAL A 238 -6.38 5.66 13.83
CA VAL A 238 -5.44 5.91 14.93
C VAL A 238 -4.11 6.35 14.35
N ALA A 239 -3.62 7.52 14.77
CA ALA A 239 -2.31 8.02 14.39
C ALA A 239 -1.54 8.40 15.66
N ALA A 240 -0.58 7.58 16.05
CA ALA A 240 0.24 7.83 17.24
C ALA A 240 1.69 8.10 16.86
N GLY A 241 2.30 9.12 17.47
CA GLY A 241 3.62 9.60 17.10
C GLY A 241 3.62 10.53 15.88
N PHE A 242 2.45 10.87 15.35
CA PHE A 242 2.31 11.79 14.23
C PHE A 242 1.89 13.19 14.68
N ASP A 243 2.47 14.18 14.03
CA ASP A 243 1.97 15.54 14.06
C ASP A 243 0.78 15.67 13.12
N VAL A 244 -0.30 16.32 13.58
CA VAL A 244 -1.54 16.45 12.81
C VAL A 244 -1.30 17.23 11.52
N ASP A 245 -0.49 18.28 11.56
CA ASP A 245 -0.20 19.11 10.40
C ASP A 245 0.66 18.34 9.37
N ALA A 246 1.58 17.50 9.85
CA ALA A 246 2.41 16.66 9.00
C ALA A 246 1.62 15.60 8.24
N ILE A 247 0.53 15.07 8.81
CA ILE A 247 -0.28 14.02 8.18
C ILE A 247 -1.51 14.56 7.43
N GLN A 248 -1.80 15.86 7.49
CA GLN A 248 -2.97 16.47 6.84
C GLN A 248 -3.15 16.09 5.36
N PRO A 249 -2.12 16.10 4.50
CA PRO A 249 -2.29 15.71 3.10
C PRO A 249 -2.81 14.28 2.94
N ILE A 250 -2.42 13.39 3.84
CA ILE A 250 -2.82 11.99 3.84
C ILE A 250 -4.18 11.81 4.46
N LEU A 251 -4.49 12.53 5.54
CA LEU A 251 -5.80 12.46 6.20
C LEU A 251 -6.93 12.70 5.21
N GLN A 252 -6.79 13.63 4.27
CA GLN A 252 -7.80 13.89 3.26
C GLN A 252 -8.13 12.67 2.38
N LEU A 253 -7.13 11.81 2.09
CA LEU A 253 -7.35 10.57 1.34
C LEU A 253 -8.17 9.58 2.18
N PHE A 254 -7.84 9.46 3.47
CA PHE A 254 -8.55 8.58 4.38
C PHE A 254 -9.97 9.10 4.70
N GLU A 255 -10.14 10.39 4.93
CA GLU A 255 -11.44 11.00 5.18
C GLU A 255 -12.43 10.77 4.02
N ARG A 256 -11.97 10.88 2.77
CA ARG A 256 -12.79 10.57 1.58
C ARG A 256 -13.21 9.10 1.54
N ALA A 257 -12.43 8.19 2.11
CA ALA A 257 -12.77 6.78 2.22
C ALA A 257 -13.63 6.45 3.45
N GLY A 258 -14.06 7.45 4.24
CA GLY A 258 -14.94 7.27 5.39
C GLY A 258 -14.21 7.05 6.72
N PHE A 259 -12.92 7.35 6.79
CA PHE A 259 -12.17 7.31 8.06
C PHE A 259 -12.30 8.63 8.82
N ILE A 260 -12.25 8.54 10.14
CA ILE A 260 -12.20 9.70 11.02
C ILE A 260 -10.95 9.57 11.89
N LEU A 261 -10.09 10.61 11.86
CA LEU A 261 -8.94 10.66 12.76
C LEU A 261 -9.43 10.64 14.21
N ALA A 262 -9.03 9.60 14.92
CA ALA A 262 -9.20 9.51 16.36
C ALA A 262 -7.90 9.98 17.00
N PRO A 263 -7.95 10.92 17.97
CA PRO A 263 -6.80 11.20 18.79
C PRO A 263 -6.39 9.88 19.48
N GLY A 264 -5.30 9.28 18.99
CA GLY A 264 -4.75 8.03 19.48
C GLY A 264 -3.61 8.32 20.42
N GLY A 265 -3.61 7.73 21.59
CA GLY A 265 -2.36 7.56 22.31
C GLY A 265 -1.49 6.56 21.55
N ALA A 266 -0.16 6.74 21.50
CA ALA A 266 0.74 5.69 21.11
C ALA A 266 0.43 4.48 22.01
N GLY A 267 -0.28 3.53 21.47
CA GLY A 267 -0.31 2.15 21.95
C GLY A 267 1.01 1.50 21.63
N ALA A 268 1.99 2.38 21.49
CA ALA A 268 3.38 2.15 21.52
C ALA A 268 3.63 1.08 22.54
N THR A 269 4.39 0.17 22.30
CA THR A 269 5.05 -0.55 23.36
C THR A 269 4.32 -0.34 24.68
N ILE A 270 3.38 -1.21 24.97
CA ILE A 270 2.86 -1.43 26.31
C ILE A 270 4.08 -1.84 27.15
N GLY A 271 4.95 -0.89 27.39
CA GLY A 271 6.23 -1.05 28.04
C GLY A 271 6.62 0.21 28.76
N ALA A 272 5.75 0.70 29.63
CA ALA A 272 6.08 1.43 30.85
C ALA A 272 4.77 1.86 31.54
N ALA A 273 4.40 1.12 32.55
CA ALA A 273 3.59 1.58 33.69
C ALA A 273 2.18 2.12 33.40
N THR A 274 1.28 1.25 32.97
CA THR A 274 -0.06 1.18 33.58
C THR A 274 -0.58 -0.23 33.32
N THR A 275 -0.83 -0.98 34.36
CA THR A 275 -1.50 -2.27 34.44
C THR A 275 -1.85 -2.87 33.08
N GLN A 276 -0.92 -3.67 32.52
CA GLN A 276 -1.22 -4.52 31.36
C GLN A 276 -2.51 -5.29 31.67
N PRO A 277 -3.54 -5.25 30.82
CA PRO A 277 -4.51 -6.31 30.86
C PRO A 277 -3.68 -7.60 30.71
N GLY A 278 -3.86 -8.54 31.62
CA GLY A 278 -3.19 -9.85 31.56
C GLY A 278 -3.35 -10.47 30.16
N PRO A 279 -2.66 -11.56 29.84
CA PRO A 279 -2.67 -12.14 28.50
C PRO A 279 -4.11 -12.25 28.01
N MET A 280 -4.46 -11.46 26.99
CA MET A 280 -5.79 -11.47 26.41
C MET A 280 -6.05 -12.87 25.86
N GLY A 281 -7.15 -13.49 26.26
CA GLY A 281 -7.58 -14.79 25.72
C GLY A 281 -7.70 -14.79 24.19
N PRO A 282 -8.12 -15.87 23.57
CA PRO A 282 -8.34 -15.92 22.11
C PRO A 282 -9.32 -14.84 21.65
N LEU A 283 -9.16 -14.34 20.43
CA LEU A 283 -10.06 -13.36 19.81
C LEU A 283 -11.48 -13.93 19.70
N ARG A 284 -12.50 -13.13 19.95
CA ARG A 284 -13.90 -13.55 19.98
C ARG A 284 -14.79 -12.58 19.19
N PRO A 285 -15.96 -13.00 18.69
CA PRO A 285 -16.97 -12.09 18.15
C PRO A 285 -17.32 -10.98 19.16
N GLY A 286 -17.33 -9.74 18.71
CA GLY A 286 -17.52 -8.54 19.52
C GLY A 286 -16.24 -7.89 20.04
N ASP A 287 -15.10 -8.57 19.99
CA ASP A 287 -13.81 -7.98 20.38
C ASP A 287 -13.38 -6.88 19.39
N PRO A 288 -12.67 -5.84 19.84
CA PRO A 288 -12.10 -4.84 18.95
C PRO A 288 -10.92 -5.42 18.16
N ILE A 289 -10.85 -5.08 16.88
CA ILE A 289 -9.83 -5.51 15.93
C ILE A 289 -9.23 -4.30 15.23
N GLY A 290 -7.93 -4.37 14.92
CA GLY A 290 -7.22 -3.36 14.17
C GLY A 290 -6.69 -3.87 12.83
N VAL A 291 -6.53 -2.94 11.90
CA VAL A 291 -5.78 -3.09 10.66
C VAL A 291 -4.60 -2.12 10.75
N ALA A 292 -3.40 -2.65 10.99
CA ALA A 292 -2.23 -1.80 11.11
C ALA A 292 -1.60 -1.52 9.74
N LEU A 293 -1.28 -0.25 9.50
CA LEU A 293 -0.59 0.20 8.30
C LEU A 293 0.87 0.59 8.59
N ILE A 294 1.13 1.17 9.77
CA ILE A 294 2.48 1.42 10.30
C ILE A 294 2.50 0.97 11.75
N THR A 295 3.58 0.29 12.17
CA THR A 295 3.83 -0.11 13.56
C THR A 295 5.29 0.18 13.95
N GLY A 296 5.58 0.25 15.25
CA GLY A 296 6.91 0.57 15.77
C GLY A 296 6.92 1.92 16.49
N ASP A 297 7.94 2.75 16.24
CA ASP A 297 8.03 4.11 16.83
C ASP A 297 6.90 5.03 16.39
N LEU A 298 6.26 4.73 15.27
CA LEU A 298 5.03 5.32 14.79
C LEU A 298 3.95 4.23 14.73
N SER A 299 2.71 4.59 15.01
CA SER A 299 1.57 3.69 14.85
C SER A 299 0.48 4.37 14.04
N PHE A 300 0.09 3.74 12.92
CA PHE A 300 -0.95 4.23 12.04
C PHE A 300 -1.79 3.07 11.54
N GLY A 301 -3.10 3.19 11.69
CA GLY A 301 -4.02 2.13 11.27
C GLY A 301 -5.43 2.40 11.75
N ALA A 302 -6.33 1.49 11.49
CA ALA A 302 -7.75 1.68 11.79
C ALA A 302 -8.30 0.56 12.65
N THR A 303 -9.44 0.82 13.31
CA THR A 303 -10.07 -0.13 14.22
C THR A 303 -11.55 -0.32 13.94
N GLY A 304 -12.01 -1.55 14.18
CA GLY A 304 -13.40 -1.98 14.08
C GLY A 304 -13.70 -3.08 15.07
N THR A 305 -14.68 -3.92 14.76
CA THR A 305 -15.13 -5.02 15.63
C THR A 305 -15.17 -6.34 14.85
N VAL A 306 -14.83 -7.44 15.50
CA VAL A 306 -14.94 -8.80 14.98
C VAL A 306 -16.39 -9.21 14.91
N THR A 307 -16.86 -9.64 13.74
CA THR A 307 -18.22 -10.14 13.55
C THR A 307 -18.31 -11.63 13.84
N GLU A 308 -17.43 -12.42 13.22
CA GLU A 308 -17.45 -13.86 13.31
C GLU A 308 -16.06 -14.45 13.17
N ILE A 309 -15.85 -15.59 13.79
CA ILE A 309 -14.65 -16.42 13.64
C ILE A 309 -15.10 -17.84 13.29
N ASP A 310 -14.68 -18.28 12.11
CA ASP A 310 -14.95 -19.62 11.61
C ASP A 310 -13.63 -20.36 11.39
N GLY A 311 -13.29 -21.23 12.34
CA GLY A 311 -11.96 -21.84 12.40
C GLY A 311 -10.89 -20.80 12.69
N ASP A 312 -10.03 -20.53 11.72
CA ASP A 312 -9.01 -19.49 11.75
C ASP A 312 -9.40 -18.22 10.97
N ARG A 313 -10.52 -18.27 10.23
CA ARG A 313 -11.01 -17.15 9.43
C ARG A 313 -11.79 -16.15 10.28
N VAL A 314 -11.43 -14.89 10.15
CA VAL A 314 -12.07 -13.75 10.84
C VAL A 314 -12.82 -12.90 9.83
N TYR A 315 -14.05 -12.53 10.16
CA TYR A 315 -14.88 -11.57 9.45
C TYR A 315 -15.11 -10.34 10.36
N ALA A 316 -14.95 -9.15 9.81
CA ALA A 316 -15.04 -7.91 10.57
C ALA A 316 -15.60 -6.75 9.75
N PHE A 317 -15.89 -5.61 10.38
CA PHE A 317 -16.35 -4.33 9.86
C PHE A 317 -17.75 -4.33 9.25
N GLY A 318 -18.15 -5.33 8.47
CA GLY A 318 -19.46 -5.36 7.78
C GLY A 318 -19.57 -4.36 6.61
N HIS A 319 -18.51 -3.65 6.29
CA HIS A 319 -18.35 -2.73 5.17
C HIS A 319 -16.89 -2.75 4.70
N PRO A 320 -16.55 -2.17 3.54
CA PRO A 320 -15.17 -2.15 3.07
C PRO A 320 -14.27 -1.29 3.96
N PHE A 321 -13.00 -1.63 4.00
CA PHE A 321 -11.92 -0.77 4.50
C PHE A 321 -11.56 0.25 3.43
N TYR A 322 -10.94 -0.18 2.32
CA TYR A 322 -10.70 0.61 1.11
C TYR A 322 -11.34 0.01 -0.15
N ASN A 323 -11.92 -1.17 -0.03
CA ASN A 323 -12.43 -1.96 -1.16
C ASN A 323 -11.34 -2.30 -2.19
N VAL A 324 -10.13 -2.57 -1.72
CA VAL A 324 -8.98 -2.87 -2.58
C VAL A 324 -8.97 -4.32 -3.09
N GLY A 325 -9.84 -5.17 -2.57
CA GLY A 325 -9.92 -6.58 -2.94
C GLY A 325 -8.96 -7.45 -2.14
N LEU A 326 -8.09 -8.17 -2.83
CA LEU A 326 -7.03 -8.95 -2.18
C LEU A 326 -5.99 -8.01 -1.56
N THR A 327 -5.63 -8.27 -0.32
CA THR A 327 -4.70 -7.44 0.45
C THR A 327 -3.86 -8.28 1.43
N ARG A 328 -2.88 -7.68 2.08
CA ARG A 328 -2.03 -8.32 3.09
C ARG A 328 -1.71 -7.31 4.19
N PHE A 329 -2.71 -6.95 4.98
CA PHE A 329 -2.49 -6.03 6.09
C PHE A 329 -2.34 -6.80 7.41
N PRO A 330 -1.45 -6.37 8.33
CA PRO A 330 -1.40 -6.88 9.68
C PRO A 330 -2.76 -6.74 10.37
N MET A 331 -3.33 -7.87 10.78
CA MET A 331 -4.50 -7.95 11.64
C MET A 331 -4.01 -7.84 13.08
N THR A 332 -4.52 -6.88 13.84
CA THR A 332 -4.08 -6.65 15.21
C THR A 332 -5.24 -6.74 16.18
N ARG A 333 -4.93 -6.95 17.45
CA ARG A 333 -5.86 -6.60 18.52
C ARG A 333 -6.00 -5.08 18.59
N ALA A 334 -7.08 -4.64 19.19
CA ALA A 334 -7.25 -3.24 19.55
C ALA A 334 -7.72 -3.12 21.00
N TYR A 335 -7.45 -1.99 21.62
CA TYR A 335 -7.90 -1.64 22.97
C TYR A 335 -8.78 -0.39 22.91
N VAL A 336 -9.94 -0.43 23.53
CA VAL A 336 -10.87 0.70 23.57
C VAL A 336 -10.66 1.48 24.88
N HIS A 337 -10.07 2.66 24.82
CA HIS A 337 -9.88 3.49 26.01
C HIS A 337 -11.20 4.01 26.57
N THR A 338 -12.01 4.56 25.68
CA THR A 338 -13.35 5.08 25.99
C THR A 338 -14.12 5.38 24.72
N VAL A 339 -15.40 5.66 24.87
CA VAL A 339 -16.22 6.27 23.82
C VAL A 339 -16.27 7.77 24.04
N LEU A 340 -15.93 8.57 23.03
CA LEU A 340 -16.12 10.01 23.01
C LEU A 340 -17.50 10.32 22.45
N PRO A 341 -18.46 10.78 23.26
CA PRO A 341 -19.77 11.21 22.79
C PRO A 341 -19.67 12.50 21.98
N SER A 342 -20.32 12.55 20.84
CA SER A 342 -20.37 13.74 19.99
C SER A 342 -21.72 13.82 19.28
N LEU A 343 -22.22 15.04 19.11
CA LEU A 343 -23.45 15.26 18.33
C LEU A 343 -23.27 14.95 16.85
N LEU A 344 -22.06 15.07 16.34
CA LEU A 344 -21.77 14.83 14.93
C LEU A 344 -21.40 13.37 14.67
N ASN A 345 -20.36 12.88 15.34
CA ASN A 345 -19.87 11.50 15.22
C ASN A 345 -19.26 11.07 16.55
N SER A 346 -19.95 10.21 17.28
CA SER A 346 -19.36 9.54 18.43
C SER A 346 -18.32 8.53 17.97
N ILE A 347 -17.21 8.41 18.69
CA ILE A 347 -16.06 7.60 18.26
C ILE A 347 -15.49 6.80 19.43
N LYS A 348 -15.07 5.56 19.19
CA LYS A 348 -14.23 4.80 20.10
C LYS A 348 -12.80 5.34 20.00
N LEU A 349 -12.27 5.83 21.11
CA LEU A 349 -10.84 6.13 21.22
C LEU A 349 -10.10 4.83 21.46
N THR A 350 -9.25 4.44 20.52
CA THR A 350 -8.63 3.12 20.49
C THR A 350 -7.12 3.20 20.33
N SER A 351 -6.44 2.11 20.71
CA SER A 351 -5.04 1.85 20.35
C SER A 351 -4.93 0.53 19.62
N ILE A 352 -3.99 0.48 18.68
CA ILE A 352 -3.62 -0.73 17.94
C ILE A 352 -2.67 -1.54 18.83
N GLY A 353 -2.91 -2.83 18.96
CA GLY A 353 -2.12 -3.77 19.75
C GLY A 353 -1.33 -4.76 18.91
N ASP A 354 -1.07 -5.94 19.49
CA ASP A 354 -0.26 -6.99 18.87
C ASP A 354 -0.89 -7.55 17.59
N VAL A 355 -0.03 -7.95 16.65
CA VAL A 355 -0.43 -8.66 15.44
C VAL A 355 -0.91 -10.06 15.80
N VAL A 356 -2.11 -10.41 15.35
CA VAL A 356 -2.77 -11.72 15.60
C VAL A 356 -3.09 -12.49 14.33
N GLY A 357 -2.78 -11.94 13.16
CA GLY A 357 -3.04 -12.57 11.89
C GLY A 357 -2.84 -11.64 10.70
N THR A 358 -3.44 -12.01 9.59
CA THR A 358 -3.36 -11.29 8.32
C THR A 358 -4.76 -11.01 7.78
N ILE A 359 -5.07 -9.75 7.45
CA ILE A 359 -6.21 -9.36 6.63
C ILE A 359 -5.87 -9.70 5.17
N GLN A 360 -6.74 -10.47 4.52
CA GLN A 360 -6.50 -11.00 3.17
C GLN A 360 -7.51 -10.49 2.14
N GLN A 361 -8.68 -10.09 2.59
CA GLN A 361 -9.78 -9.63 1.73
C GLN A 361 -10.37 -8.33 2.28
N ASP A 362 -10.49 -7.36 1.41
CA ASP A 362 -11.19 -6.09 1.67
C ASP A 362 -12.27 -5.91 0.61
N ARG A 363 -13.50 -6.28 0.95
CA ARG A 363 -14.63 -6.34 0.04
C ARG A 363 -15.75 -5.41 0.48
N ALA A 364 -16.69 -5.18 -0.42
CA ALA A 364 -17.77 -4.23 -0.22
C ALA A 364 -18.64 -4.49 1.03
N THR A 365 -18.73 -5.73 1.50
CA THR A 365 -19.57 -6.12 2.63
C THR A 365 -18.79 -6.61 3.85
N ALA A 366 -17.48 -6.79 3.72
CA ALA A 366 -16.65 -7.25 4.84
C ALA A 366 -15.16 -7.07 4.58
N VAL A 367 -14.42 -7.02 5.68
CA VAL A 367 -12.99 -7.29 5.73
C VAL A 367 -12.80 -8.67 6.33
N SER A 368 -12.01 -9.53 5.69
CA SER A 368 -11.72 -10.86 6.22
C SER A 368 -10.24 -11.20 6.17
N GLY A 369 -9.83 -12.12 7.05
CA GLY A 369 -8.46 -12.58 7.14
C GLY A 369 -8.33 -13.86 7.94
N THR A 370 -7.10 -14.27 8.24
CA THR A 370 -6.79 -15.47 9.00
C THR A 370 -5.98 -15.16 10.24
N LEU A 371 -6.30 -15.84 11.33
CA LEU A 371 -5.50 -15.82 12.57
C LEU A 371 -4.18 -16.55 12.36
N GLY A 372 -3.15 -16.13 13.08
CA GLY A 372 -1.83 -16.75 13.04
C GLY A 372 -0.72 -15.74 12.77
N ALA A 373 0.21 -16.08 11.91
CA ALA A 373 1.32 -15.19 11.56
C ALA A 373 0.81 -13.92 10.84
N GLY A 374 1.41 -12.78 11.17
CA GLY A 374 1.21 -11.55 10.43
C GLY A 374 1.79 -11.63 9.01
N PRO A 375 1.36 -10.75 8.11
CA PRO A 375 1.94 -10.66 6.78
C PRO A 375 3.35 -10.09 6.84
N ARG A 376 4.06 -10.19 5.72
CA ARG A 376 5.31 -9.47 5.56
C ARG A 376 5.05 -7.95 5.57
N THR A 377 5.99 -7.22 6.14
CA THR A 377 6.03 -5.77 6.18
C THR A 377 7.37 -5.27 5.66
N VAL A 378 7.43 -4.01 5.28
CA VAL A 378 8.68 -3.34 4.91
C VAL A 378 9.28 -2.70 6.16
N ALA A 379 10.47 -3.13 6.53
CA ALA A 379 11.20 -2.53 7.65
C ALA A 379 11.82 -1.19 7.23
N VAL A 380 11.63 -0.14 8.03
CA VAL A 380 12.22 1.18 7.77
C VAL A 380 13.04 1.60 8.96
N HIS A 381 14.32 1.88 8.72
CA HIS A 381 15.29 2.30 9.71
C HIS A 381 15.82 3.69 9.34
N VAL A 382 15.65 4.65 10.21
CA VAL A 382 16.08 6.02 10.00
C VAL A 382 17.03 6.42 11.12
N ALA A 383 18.26 6.75 10.76
CA ALA A 383 19.23 7.35 11.65
C ALA A 383 19.32 8.85 11.32
N LEU A 384 18.92 9.70 12.27
CA LEU A 384 18.94 11.16 12.13
C LEU A 384 20.06 11.73 13.00
N GLU A 385 21.00 12.40 12.36
CA GLU A 385 22.10 13.11 12.99
C GLU A 385 21.92 14.62 12.83
N ARG A 386 22.15 15.35 13.90
CA ARG A 386 22.11 16.81 13.91
C ARG A 386 23.35 17.35 14.61
N VAL A 387 23.90 18.45 14.07
CA VAL A 387 25.04 19.09 14.66
C VAL A 387 24.77 19.47 16.12
N GLY A 388 25.62 19.01 17.03
CA GLY A 388 25.52 19.30 18.47
C GLY A 388 24.43 18.55 19.23
N ARG A 389 23.77 17.55 18.62
CA ARG A 389 22.76 16.71 19.27
C ARG A 389 23.08 15.22 19.13
N PRO A 390 22.66 14.37 20.08
CA PRO A 390 22.85 12.93 19.94
C PRO A 390 22.08 12.38 18.74
N ARG A 391 22.67 11.40 18.06
CA ARG A 391 22.02 10.62 17.00
C ARG A 391 20.74 9.99 17.52
N ARG A 392 19.67 10.11 16.77
CA ARG A 392 18.39 9.43 17.01
C ARG A 392 18.15 8.38 15.95
N THR A 393 17.61 7.26 16.37
CA THR A 393 17.21 6.17 15.48
C THR A 393 15.71 5.95 15.60
N PHE A 394 15.07 5.74 14.47
CA PHE A 394 13.66 5.41 14.38
C PHE A 394 13.52 4.10 13.62
N THR A 395 12.65 3.23 14.13
CA THR A 395 12.38 1.94 13.51
C THR A 395 10.88 1.73 13.43
N PHE A 396 10.38 1.48 12.25
CA PHE A 396 8.96 1.15 12.04
C PHE A 396 8.79 0.15 10.91
N GLN A 397 7.65 -0.53 10.94
CA GLN A 397 7.24 -1.50 9.95
C GLN A 397 6.08 -0.90 9.16
N VAL A 398 6.13 -0.99 7.85
CA VAL A 398 5.10 -0.47 6.95
C VAL A 398 4.41 -1.63 6.25
N ALA A 399 3.10 -1.60 6.13
CA ALA A 399 2.33 -2.59 5.38
C ALA A 399 2.83 -2.67 3.93
N ASP A 400 2.99 -3.91 3.42
CA ASP A 400 3.46 -4.18 2.07
C ASP A 400 2.27 -4.21 1.08
N ASP A 401 2.00 -3.04 0.49
CA ASP A 401 0.92 -2.84 -0.48
C ASP A 401 1.38 -1.89 -1.60
N PRO A 402 1.17 -2.22 -2.88
CA PRO A 402 1.68 -1.42 -4.00
C PRO A 402 1.22 0.04 -4.00
N LEU A 403 0.02 0.31 -3.50
CA LEU A 403 -0.56 1.65 -3.47
C LEU A 403 -0.18 2.40 -2.19
N LEU A 404 -0.30 1.71 -1.03
CA LEU A 404 -0.18 2.38 0.27
C LEU A 404 1.26 2.49 0.74
N THR A 405 2.14 1.51 0.47
CA THR A 405 3.52 1.52 0.96
C THR A 405 4.28 2.81 0.63
N PRO A 406 4.29 3.33 -0.62
CA PRO A 406 4.98 4.59 -0.92
C PRO A 406 4.42 5.76 -0.13
N LEU A 407 3.10 5.83 0.01
CA LEU A 407 2.41 6.88 0.74
C LEU A 407 2.72 6.84 2.24
N LEU A 408 2.68 5.65 2.83
CA LEU A 408 2.96 5.44 4.25
C LEU A 408 4.43 5.74 4.59
N VAL A 409 5.36 5.34 3.73
CA VAL A 409 6.79 5.67 3.88
C VAL A 409 7.00 7.17 3.78
N TYR A 410 6.40 7.83 2.77
CA TYR A 410 6.45 9.30 2.65
C TYR A 410 6.00 9.98 3.94
N THR A 411 4.83 9.57 4.46
CA THR A 411 4.25 10.17 5.66
C THR A 411 5.10 9.97 6.89
N ALA A 412 5.56 8.74 7.10
CA ALA A 412 6.40 8.41 8.25
C ALA A 412 7.70 9.22 8.22
N LEU A 413 8.35 9.31 7.06
CA LEU A 413 9.59 10.08 6.90
C LEU A 413 9.35 11.58 7.05
N TYR A 414 8.34 12.13 6.37
CA TYR A 414 8.02 13.55 6.48
C TYR A 414 7.69 13.93 7.92
N ASN A 415 6.86 13.16 8.62
CA ASN A 415 6.57 13.36 10.03
C ASN A 415 7.84 13.29 10.91
N THR A 416 8.70 12.28 10.69
CA THR A 416 9.94 12.12 11.45
C THR A 416 10.89 13.31 11.26
N LEU A 417 10.97 13.85 10.05
CA LEU A 417 11.79 15.01 9.74
C LEU A 417 11.20 16.31 10.29
N SER A 418 9.89 16.53 10.12
CA SER A 418 9.20 17.75 10.55
C SER A 418 9.16 17.93 12.07
N GLN A 419 8.90 16.86 12.83
CA GLN A 419 8.86 16.94 14.30
C GLN A 419 10.22 17.27 14.95
N HIS A 420 11.32 17.09 14.24
CA HIS A 420 12.65 17.23 14.78
C HIS A 420 13.37 18.50 14.26
N GLU A 421 12.76 19.20 13.32
CA GLU A 421 13.22 20.47 12.77
C GLU A 421 12.19 21.57 13.03
N ARG A 422 12.56 22.83 12.76
CA ARG A 422 11.60 23.94 12.82
C ARG A 422 10.61 23.79 11.68
N ASP A 423 9.35 24.09 11.94
CA ASP A 423 8.31 24.09 10.91
C ASP A 423 8.57 25.10 9.79
N TYR A 424 9.36 26.13 10.07
CA TYR A 424 9.72 27.19 9.12
C TYR A 424 11.18 27.62 9.27
N GLY A 425 11.89 27.65 8.15
CA GLY A 425 13.26 28.15 8.04
C GLY A 425 14.12 27.30 7.14
N ALA A 426 15.16 27.91 6.58
CA ALA A 426 16.07 27.21 5.70
C ALA A 426 16.84 26.12 6.46
N ALA A 427 16.71 24.89 5.99
CA ALA A 427 17.42 23.72 6.50
C ALA A 427 18.01 22.90 5.35
N THR A 428 18.91 21.98 5.67
CA THR A 428 19.45 21.00 4.72
C THR A 428 19.40 19.61 5.32
N TYR A 429 18.90 18.66 4.54
CA TYR A 429 18.99 17.22 4.79
C TYR A 429 19.94 16.58 3.77
N SER A 430 21.04 16.02 4.24
CA SER A 430 21.91 15.15 3.44
C SER A 430 21.47 13.71 3.68
N LEU A 431 20.87 13.11 2.68
CA LEU A 431 20.21 11.82 2.74
C LEU A 431 21.05 10.76 2.04
N ARG A 432 21.45 9.74 2.77
CA ARG A 432 22.12 8.55 2.26
C ARG A 432 21.37 7.31 2.72
N GLY A 433 21.25 6.34 1.85
CA GLY A 433 20.59 5.10 2.23
C GLY A 433 20.43 4.14 1.08
N ARG A 434 19.70 3.08 1.35
CA ARG A 434 19.40 2.05 0.39
C ARG A 434 18.03 1.46 0.64
N THR A 435 17.40 1.00 -0.44
CA THR A 435 16.22 0.15 -0.41
C THR A 435 16.65 -1.26 -0.81
N ALA A 436 16.61 -2.20 0.12
CA ALA A 436 16.95 -3.58 -0.11
C ALA A 436 15.79 -4.31 -0.79
N ILE A 437 16.09 -5.02 -1.88
CA ILE A 437 15.10 -5.73 -2.70
C ILE A 437 15.47 -7.20 -2.76
N ARG A 438 14.53 -8.04 -2.39
CA ARG A 438 14.76 -9.49 -2.34
C ARG A 438 15.18 -10.06 -3.70
N GLY A 439 16.34 -10.70 -3.73
CA GLY A 439 16.86 -11.36 -4.93
C GLY A 439 17.28 -10.44 -6.06
N GLN A 440 17.36 -9.13 -5.82
CA GLN A 440 17.77 -8.10 -6.76
C GLN A 440 18.87 -7.23 -6.16
N ALA A 441 19.43 -6.30 -6.94
CA ALA A 441 20.31 -5.26 -6.44
C ALA A 441 19.52 -4.23 -5.62
N ASP A 442 20.17 -3.58 -4.66
CA ASP A 442 19.59 -2.51 -3.89
C ASP A 442 19.39 -1.25 -4.75
N VAL A 443 18.45 -0.40 -4.35
CA VAL A 443 18.35 0.97 -4.87
C VAL A 443 19.04 1.89 -3.89
N ASP A 444 20.11 2.55 -4.37
CA ASP A 444 20.91 3.48 -3.59
C ASP A 444 20.36 4.91 -3.64
N LEU A 445 20.55 5.63 -2.55
CA LEU A 445 20.13 7.01 -2.40
C LEU A 445 21.28 7.86 -1.84
N ASP A 446 21.59 8.98 -2.51
CA ASP A 446 22.66 9.92 -2.11
C ASP A 446 22.30 11.33 -2.59
N GLU A 447 21.45 12.03 -1.84
CA GLU A 447 20.88 13.33 -2.24
C GLU A 447 21.01 14.37 -1.13
N ILE A 448 21.00 15.65 -1.49
CA ILE A 448 21.01 16.78 -0.55
C ILE A 448 19.79 17.67 -0.85
N PHE A 449 18.94 17.85 0.12
CA PHE A 449 17.76 18.70 0.02
C PHE A 449 17.94 19.92 0.91
N ALA A 450 17.87 21.10 0.33
CA ALA A 450 18.06 22.38 1.02
C ALA A 450 16.98 23.37 0.60
N GLY A 451 16.52 24.20 1.53
CA GLY A 451 15.50 25.23 1.29
C GLY A 451 14.54 25.37 2.45
N ASP A 452 13.36 25.91 2.19
CA ASP A 452 12.37 26.21 3.24
C ASP A 452 11.55 24.96 3.67
N GLN A 453 11.42 23.97 2.79
CA GLN A 453 10.70 22.71 3.07
C GLN A 453 11.47 21.49 2.55
N PRO A 454 12.71 21.27 3.00
CA PRO A 454 13.56 20.19 2.47
C PRO A 454 13.03 18.79 2.88
N GLY A 455 12.25 18.69 3.97
CA GLY A 455 11.64 17.44 4.45
C GLY A 455 10.68 16.82 3.45
N VAL A 456 9.88 17.64 2.77
CA VAL A 456 8.96 17.20 1.70
C VAL A 456 9.73 16.51 0.57
N SER A 457 10.78 17.18 0.08
CA SER A 457 11.61 16.65 -1.01
C SER A 457 12.41 15.42 -0.60
N ALA A 458 12.91 15.38 0.64
CA ALA A 458 13.65 14.25 1.19
C ALA A 458 12.75 13.02 1.33
N ALA A 459 11.54 13.18 1.88
CA ALA A 459 10.56 12.08 2.00
C ALA A 459 10.11 11.58 0.61
N ALA A 460 9.85 12.51 -0.34
CA ALA A 460 9.47 12.16 -1.71
C ALA A 460 10.58 11.40 -2.45
N ALA A 461 11.84 11.75 -2.25
CA ALA A 461 12.97 11.07 -2.89
C ALA A 461 13.10 9.58 -2.48
N VAL A 462 12.65 9.23 -1.29
CA VAL A 462 12.58 7.84 -0.84
C VAL A 462 11.30 7.15 -1.35
N ALA A 463 10.16 7.82 -1.23
CA ALA A 463 8.87 7.21 -1.53
C ALA A 463 8.59 7.03 -3.03
N ALA A 464 9.05 7.97 -3.87
CA ALA A 464 8.78 7.92 -5.30
C ALA A 464 9.39 6.70 -6.02
N PRO A 465 10.65 6.30 -5.77
CA PRO A 465 11.19 5.05 -6.31
C PRO A 465 10.39 3.82 -5.89
N LEU A 466 9.85 3.78 -4.65
CA LEU A 466 9.00 2.68 -4.20
C LEU A 466 7.73 2.58 -5.04
N GLY A 467 7.11 3.72 -5.35
CA GLY A 467 5.95 3.78 -6.24
C GLY A 467 6.25 3.21 -7.62
N VAL A 468 7.40 3.53 -8.18
CA VAL A 468 7.86 2.99 -9.48
C VAL A 468 8.12 1.49 -9.42
N LEU A 469 8.78 1.02 -8.35
CA LEU A 469 9.11 -0.39 -8.15
C LEU A 469 7.87 -1.25 -7.94
N LEU A 470 6.99 -0.84 -7.02
CA LEU A 470 5.83 -1.64 -6.63
C LEU A 470 4.71 -1.64 -7.68
N ASN A 471 4.60 -0.58 -8.48
CA ASN A 471 3.60 -0.47 -9.55
C ASN A 471 4.13 -0.86 -10.93
N ASN A 472 5.31 -1.50 -11.03
CA ASN A 472 5.79 -2.02 -12.29
C ASN A 472 4.87 -3.15 -12.81
N ASP A 473 4.76 -3.26 -14.14
CA ASP A 473 3.88 -4.23 -14.80
C ASP A 473 4.59 -5.54 -15.24
N ARG A 474 5.86 -5.70 -14.86
CA ARG A 474 6.71 -6.81 -15.34
C ARG A 474 6.77 -7.95 -14.34
N GLU A 475 7.36 -7.68 -13.20
CA GLU A 475 7.66 -8.68 -12.18
C GLU A 475 7.27 -8.17 -10.80
N PRO A 476 6.77 -9.02 -9.91
CA PRO A 476 6.59 -8.63 -8.50
C PRO A 476 7.95 -8.25 -7.90
N ILE A 477 8.01 -7.11 -7.25
CA ILE A 477 9.19 -6.66 -6.51
C ILE A 477 8.87 -6.69 -5.04
N ASP A 478 9.72 -7.38 -4.28
CA ASP A 478 9.63 -7.53 -2.84
C ASP A 478 10.64 -6.61 -2.15
N ILE A 479 10.17 -5.56 -1.52
CA ILE A 479 11.02 -4.66 -0.72
C ILE A 479 11.22 -5.31 0.66
N GLU A 480 12.47 -5.45 1.09
CA GLU A 480 12.81 -6.04 2.39
C GLU A 480 12.98 -4.98 3.47
N SER A 481 13.81 -3.98 3.19
CA SER A 481 14.06 -2.88 4.12
C SER A 481 14.40 -1.59 3.40
N ILE A 482 14.28 -0.49 4.13
CA ILE A 482 14.71 0.85 3.76
C ILE A 482 15.60 1.35 4.90
N ASP A 483 16.90 1.50 4.63
CA ASP A 483 17.87 1.93 5.62
C ASP A 483 18.38 3.34 5.25
N LEU A 484 18.15 4.32 6.10
CA LEU A 484 18.44 5.73 5.86
C LEU A 484 19.36 6.32 6.93
N SER A 485 20.34 7.11 6.50
CA SER A 485 21.15 8.00 7.33
C SER A 485 20.94 9.43 6.84
N ILE A 486 20.49 10.29 7.71
CA ILE A 486 20.11 11.67 7.41
C ILE A 486 20.91 12.61 8.31
N ASP A 487 21.74 13.44 7.68
CA ASP A 487 22.45 14.52 8.35
C ASP A 487 21.66 15.82 8.17
N ALA A 488 21.22 16.42 9.27
CA ALA A 488 20.42 17.64 9.27
C ALA A 488 21.22 18.84 9.79
N THR A 489 21.12 19.97 9.08
CA THR A 489 21.72 21.24 9.48
C THR A 489 20.78 22.41 9.19
N GLU A 490 20.83 23.44 10.03
CA GLU A 490 20.06 24.69 9.85
C GLU A 490 20.64 25.62 8.78
N HIS A 491 21.77 25.25 8.15
CA HIS A 491 22.41 26.04 7.12
C HIS A 491 22.05 25.51 5.72
N PRO A 492 21.64 26.38 4.78
CA PRO A 492 21.41 25.99 3.41
C PRO A 492 22.72 25.59 2.72
N LEU A 493 22.89 24.29 2.47
CA LEU A 493 24.02 23.77 1.70
C LEU A 493 23.67 23.74 0.21
N THR A 494 23.54 24.90 -0.40
CA THR A 494 23.29 25.07 -1.84
C THR A 494 24.44 25.75 -2.53
N ALA A 495 24.66 25.39 -3.79
CA ALA A 495 25.64 26.05 -4.63
C ALA A 495 25.16 26.19 -6.08
N THR A 496 25.58 27.26 -6.75
CA THR A 496 25.28 27.50 -8.16
C THR A 496 26.55 27.43 -8.99
N ILE A 497 26.53 26.77 -10.13
CA ILE A 497 27.62 26.78 -11.10
C ILE A 497 27.72 28.20 -11.67
N GLU A 498 28.61 29.00 -11.13
CA GLU A 498 28.75 30.42 -11.47
C GLU A 498 29.55 30.62 -12.74
N ARG A 499 30.72 29.97 -12.81
CA ARG A 499 31.64 30.07 -13.95
C ARG A 499 32.29 28.73 -14.24
N ALA A 500 32.61 28.53 -15.51
CA ALA A 500 33.45 27.43 -15.96
C ALA A 500 34.38 27.96 -17.07
N TRP A 501 35.64 27.53 -17.10
CA TRP A 501 36.56 27.84 -18.17
C TRP A 501 37.66 26.79 -18.24
N VAL A 502 38.28 26.68 -19.41
CA VAL A 502 39.48 25.85 -19.61
C VAL A 502 40.70 26.75 -19.42
N ASP A 503 41.60 26.35 -18.51
CA ASP A 503 42.80 27.07 -18.19
C ASP A 503 43.96 26.55 -19.06
N ALA A 504 43.89 26.83 -20.37
CA ALA A 504 44.88 26.46 -21.36
C ALA A 504 44.90 27.48 -22.48
N THR A 505 46.10 27.89 -22.91
CA THR A 505 46.32 28.86 -24.02
C THR A 505 46.13 28.20 -25.38
N ALA A 506 46.32 26.92 -25.49
CA ALA A 506 46.15 26.12 -26.71
C ALA A 506 45.54 24.77 -26.39
N ILE A 507 44.46 24.37 -27.08
CA ILE A 507 43.77 23.09 -26.92
C ILE A 507 44.14 22.21 -28.12
N ARG A 508 44.84 21.10 -27.86
CA ARG A 508 45.34 20.18 -28.90
C ARG A 508 44.78 18.77 -28.70
N PRO A 509 44.45 18.06 -29.79
CA PRO A 509 44.11 16.66 -29.73
C PRO A 509 45.15 15.83 -28.99
N GLY A 510 44.73 14.85 -28.20
CA GLY A 510 45.63 13.98 -27.41
C GLY A 510 46.21 14.62 -26.15
N ARG A 511 45.89 15.88 -25.84
CA ARG A 511 46.32 16.58 -24.61
C ARG A 511 45.19 16.65 -23.59
N THR A 512 45.59 16.68 -22.32
CA THR A 512 44.65 16.91 -21.22
C THR A 512 44.67 18.40 -20.85
N VAL A 513 43.49 19.01 -20.75
CA VAL A 513 43.34 20.41 -20.37
C VAL A 513 42.61 20.52 -19.03
N PRO A 514 43.00 21.45 -18.13
CA PRO A 514 42.30 21.63 -16.86
C PRO A 514 41.05 22.48 -17.05
N LEU A 515 39.87 21.88 -16.78
CA LEU A 515 38.61 22.60 -16.65
C LEU A 515 38.51 23.12 -15.23
N LYS A 516 38.34 24.43 -15.06
CA LYS A 516 38.05 25.07 -13.79
C LYS A 516 36.57 25.40 -13.69
N ILE A 517 35.97 25.07 -12.54
CA ILE A 517 34.55 25.28 -12.26
C ILE A 517 34.46 26.01 -10.92
N VAL A 518 33.78 27.15 -10.90
CA VAL A 518 33.49 27.90 -9.69
C VAL A 518 32.04 27.66 -9.31
N LEU A 519 31.87 27.15 -8.10
CA LEU A 519 30.58 27.10 -7.42
C LEU A 519 30.46 28.28 -6.48
N ARG A 520 29.39 29.06 -6.61
CA ARG A 520 29.02 30.09 -5.63
C ARG A 520 28.09 29.47 -4.61
N THR A 521 28.52 29.46 -3.35
CA THR A 521 27.71 28.94 -2.25
C THR A 521 26.68 29.97 -1.78
N TRP A 522 25.76 29.55 -0.94
CA TRP A 522 24.65 30.37 -0.43
C TRP A 522 25.07 31.72 0.16
N ARG A 523 26.24 31.81 0.82
CA ARG A 523 26.77 33.08 1.40
C ARG A 523 27.73 33.83 0.50
N GLY A 524 27.87 33.38 -0.75
CA GLY A 524 28.72 34.04 -1.73
C GLY A 524 30.20 33.62 -1.72
N ASP A 525 30.59 32.65 -0.88
CA ASP A 525 31.91 32.04 -0.93
C ASP A 525 32.06 31.21 -2.21
N ASP A 526 33.23 31.37 -2.87
CA ASP A 526 33.53 30.65 -4.10
C ASP A 526 34.29 29.33 -3.78
N ALA A 527 33.80 28.21 -4.27
CA ALA A 527 34.50 26.92 -4.24
C ALA A 527 34.99 26.56 -5.65
N LEU A 528 36.34 26.41 -5.78
CA LEU A 528 36.97 26.09 -7.05
C LEU A 528 37.21 24.58 -7.20
N TYR A 529 36.69 23.99 -8.27
CA TYR A 529 36.95 22.61 -8.69
C TYR A 529 37.79 22.60 -9.96
N THR A 530 38.76 21.68 -10.03
CA THR A 530 39.60 21.50 -11.22
C THR A 530 39.46 20.05 -11.72
N VAL A 531 39.07 19.89 -12.99
CA VAL A 531 38.80 18.59 -13.61
C VAL A 531 39.71 18.42 -14.83
N PRO A 532 40.55 17.40 -14.89
CA PRO A 532 41.36 17.11 -16.07
C PRO A 532 40.47 16.54 -17.19
N ILE A 533 40.46 17.23 -18.33
CA ILE A 533 39.69 16.84 -19.50
C ILE A 533 40.65 16.35 -20.61
N PRO A 534 40.76 15.04 -20.86
CA PRO A 534 41.52 14.53 -22.00
C PRO A 534 40.77 14.82 -23.30
N ILE A 535 41.45 15.45 -24.25
CA ILE A 535 40.93 15.75 -25.58
C ILE A 535 41.22 14.55 -26.49
N PRO A 536 40.22 13.93 -27.11
CA PRO A 536 40.44 12.76 -28.00
C PRO A 536 41.36 13.10 -29.20
N LEU A 537 42.14 12.14 -29.63
CA LEU A 537 43.03 12.31 -30.79
C LEU A 537 42.27 12.62 -32.09
N ASN A 538 41.05 12.01 -32.21
CA ASN A 538 40.20 12.14 -33.38
C ASN A 538 39.06 13.16 -33.15
N ALA A 539 39.29 14.16 -32.28
CA ALA A 539 38.31 15.16 -32.00
C ALA A 539 38.03 16.07 -33.20
N ASP A 540 36.81 16.53 -33.34
CA ASP A 540 36.44 17.56 -34.32
C ASP A 540 37.14 18.88 -33.99
N ASP A 541 37.25 19.79 -34.95
CA ASP A 541 37.86 21.11 -34.79
C ASP A 541 37.17 21.95 -33.70
N THR A 542 35.96 21.62 -33.37
CA THR A 542 35.16 22.26 -32.35
C THR A 542 34.45 21.23 -31.48
N LEU A 543 34.63 21.33 -30.18
CA LEU A 543 33.96 20.52 -29.17
C LEU A 543 33.10 21.39 -28.28
N THR A 544 32.05 20.78 -27.73
CA THR A 544 31.22 21.42 -26.72
C THR A 544 31.47 20.79 -25.37
N LEU A 545 31.76 21.60 -24.36
CA LEU A 545 31.88 21.12 -22.99
C LEU A 545 30.70 21.65 -22.17
N LEU A 546 29.83 20.71 -21.77
CA LEU A 546 28.66 20.96 -20.95
C LEU A 546 29.00 20.70 -19.48
N VAL A 547 28.89 21.73 -18.62
CA VAL A 547 29.00 21.62 -17.17
C VAL A 547 27.64 21.90 -16.57
N THR A 548 27.05 20.95 -15.84
CA THR A 548 25.65 21.06 -15.43
C THR A 548 25.37 20.30 -14.12
N ASP A 549 24.24 20.62 -13.49
CA ASP A 549 23.66 19.84 -12.41
C ASP A 549 22.93 18.57 -12.91
N GLY A 550 22.56 17.69 -11.98
CA GLY A 550 21.88 16.42 -12.30
C GLY A 550 20.54 16.60 -13.01
N PRO A 551 19.60 17.38 -12.48
CA PRO A 551 18.30 17.61 -13.10
C PRO A 551 18.37 18.15 -14.54
N ARG A 552 19.25 19.12 -14.79
CA ARG A 552 19.44 19.68 -16.14
C ARG A 552 20.11 18.69 -17.08
N LEU A 553 21.08 17.90 -16.59
CA LEU A 553 21.67 16.83 -17.38
C LEU A 553 20.61 15.82 -17.82
N ALA A 554 19.77 15.37 -16.88
CA ALA A 554 18.70 14.41 -17.19
C ALA A 554 17.72 14.96 -18.23
N GLN A 555 17.35 16.26 -18.15
CA GLN A 555 16.54 16.92 -19.15
C GLN A 555 17.23 16.99 -20.51
N TRP A 556 18.54 17.29 -20.53
CA TRP A 556 19.33 17.33 -21.75
C TRP A 556 19.40 15.93 -22.39
N GLU A 557 19.72 14.90 -21.60
CA GLU A 557 19.77 13.50 -22.05
C GLU A 557 18.43 13.04 -22.65
N THR A 558 17.31 13.48 -22.07
CA THR A 558 15.95 13.18 -22.60
C THR A 558 15.69 13.88 -23.94
N ARG A 559 16.12 15.13 -24.11
CA ARG A 559 15.97 15.90 -25.36
C ARG A 559 16.87 15.39 -26.48
N ASP A 560 18.06 14.89 -26.16
CA ASP A 560 19.04 14.34 -27.11
C ASP A 560 18.59 12.98 -27.69
N GLY A 561 17.35 12.55 -27.41
CA GLY A 561 16.75 11.37 -27.99
C GLY A 561 17.19 10.06 -27.33
N ARG A 562 17.79 10.11 -26.12
CA ARG A 562 18.00 8.90 -25.34
C ARG A 562 16.66 8.30 -24.99
N PRO A 563 16.28 7.16 -25.60
CA PRO A 563 14.94 6.65 -25.38
C PRO A 563 14.75 6.34 -23.91
N ALA A 564 13.65 6.85 -23.36
CA ALA A 564 13.07 6.28 -22.16
C ALA A 564 12.48 4.90 -22.51
N VAL A 565 13.31 4.00 -23.07
CA VAL A 565 12.89 2.60 -23.25
C VAL A 565 12.65 2.06 -21.86
N GLY A 566 11.38 1.77 -21.57
CA GLY A 566 11.02 1.16 -20.30
C GLY A 566 11.87 -0.10 -20.13
N PRO A 567 12.49 -0.31 -18.97
CA PRO A 567 13.23 -1.52 -18.70
C PRO A 567 12.31 -2.73 -18.87
N ASP A 568 12.74 -3.74 -19.59
CA ASP A 568 11.94 -4.94 -19.83
C ASP A 568 11.94 -5.90 -18.62
N THR A 569 12.75 -5.63 -17.60
CA THR A 569 12.91 -6.46 -16.41
C THR A 569 12.98 -5.59 -15.14
N ALA A 570 12.70 -6.22 -13.97
CA ALA A 570 12.89 -5.57 -12.67
C ALA A 570 14.34 -5.11 -12.46
N ALA A 571 15.33 -5.93 -12.83
CA ALA A 571 16.74 -5.58 -12.75
C ALA A 571 17.10 -4.37 -13.63
N GLY A 572 16.47 -4.24 -14.81
CA GLY A 572 16.63 -3.08 -15.67
C GLY A 572 16.04 -1.81 -15.04
N LEU A 573 14.89 -1.92 -14.37
CA LEU A 573 14.26 -0.81 -13.65
C LEU A 573 15.12 -0.33 -12.49
N ILE A 574 15.65 -1.26 -11.70
CA ILE A 574 16.54 -0.95 -10.56
C ILE A 574 17.81 -0.24 -11.05
N ARG A 575 18.45 -0.75 -12.12
CA ARG A 575 19.62 -0.07 -12.72
C ARG A 575 19.28 1.37 -13.11
N ARG A 576 18.12 1.58 -13.77
CA ARG A 576 17.70 2.95 -14.14
C ARG A 576 17.45 3.85 -12.95
N LEU A 577 16.93 3.34 -11.85
CA LEU A 577 16.80 4.11 -10.62
C LEU A 577 18.17 4.49 -10.07
N ASN A 578 19.12 3.57 -10.06
CA ASN A 578 20.50 3.81 -9.62
C ASN A 578 21.29 4.74 -10.58
N ASP A 579 20.92 4.77 -11.86
CA ASP A 579 21.50 5.67 -12.86
C ASP A 579 20.88 7.09 -12.83
N THR A 580 19.94 7.35 -11.92
CA THR A 580 19.32 8.67 -11.77
C THR A 580 20.39 9.72 -11.40
N ARG A 581 20.31 10.89 -12.02
CA ARG A 581 21.31 11.96 -11.80
C ARG A 581 21.08 12.61 -10.44
N HIS A 582 22.09 12.53 -9.57
CA HIS A 582 22.08 13.07 -8.22
C HIS A 582 22.18 14.60 -8.21
N ASN A 583 21.57 15.24 -7.23
CA ASN A 583 21.58 16.70 -7.08
C ASN A 583 22.82 17.27 -6.37
N ASN A 584 23.62 16.41 -5.75
CA ASN A 584 24.84 16.77 -5.04
C ASN A 584 26.10 16.59 -5.88
N ARG A 585 25.98 16.66 -7.21
CA ARG A 585 27.09 16.42 -8.14
C ARG A 585 27.11 17.44 -9.26
N ILE A 586 28.35 17.73 -9.71
CA ILE A 586 28.60 18.46 -10.96
C ILE A 586 28.85 17.40 -12.03
N TYR A 587 28.13 17.50 -13.13
CA TYR A 587 28.31 16.64 -14.30
C TYR A 587 28.99 17.42 -15.41
N VAL A 588 29.98 16.79 -16.02
CA VAL A 588 30.71 17.36 -17.16
C VAL A 588 30.55 16.38 -18.33
N ARG A 589 30.19 16.89 -19.50
CA ARG A 589 30.08 16.14 -20.76
C ARG A 589 30.90 16.83 -21.84
N LEU A 590 31.79 16.08 -22.45
CA LEU A 590 32.49 16.53 -23.67
C LEU A 590 31.72 15.98 -24.89
N LEU A 591 31.22 16.87 -25.71
CA LEU A 591 30.32 16.55 -26.84
C LEU A 591 31.03 16.87 -28.15
N GLY A 592 30.95 15.94 -29.10
CA GLY A 592 31.37 16.12 -30.49
C GLY A 592 30.22 16.55 -31.39
N ARG A 593 30.53 17.09 -32.58
CA ARG A 593 29.52 17.51 -33.58
C ARG A 593 28.90 16.34 -34.31
N ASN A 594 29.66 15.24 -34.47
CA ASN A 594 29.18 14.06 -35.14
C ASN A 594 28.22 13.29 -34.23
N GLY A 595 27.02 13.00 -34.74
CA GLY A 595 26.04 12.22 -34.02
C GLY A 595 26.50 10.78 -33.74
N GLY A 596 25.72 10.06 -32.98
CA GLY A 596 25.91 8.65 -32.68
C GLY A 596 24.57 7.93 -32.72
N ALA A 597 24.56 6.68 -32.25
CA ALA A 597 23.33 5.93 -32.03
C ALA A 597 23.37 5.22 -30.69
N ILE A 598 22.20 4.97 -30.13
CA ILE A 598 22.03 4.06 -29.01
C ILE A 598 21.44 2.77 -29.55
N VAL A 599 22.11 1.66 -29.33
CA VAL A 599 21.69 0.31 -29.72
C VAL A 599 21.72 -0.58 -28.50
N ALA A 600 20.61 -1.22 -28.17
CA ALA A 600 20.51 -2.11 -27.02
C ALA A 600 21.04 -1.48 -25.70
N SER A 601 20.77 -0.19 -25.48
CA SER A 601 21.22 0.62 -24.35
C SER A 601 22.72 1.00 -24.35
N GLU A 602 23.49 0.65 -25.38
CA GLU A 602 24.87 1.09 -25.55
C GLU A 602 24.94 2.31 -26.47
N THR A 603 25.74 3.29 -26.06
CA THR A 603 26.00 4.50 -26.86
C THR A 603 27.17 4.26 -27.80
N LEU A 604 26.92 4.33 -29.09
CA LEU A 604 27.92 4.27 -30.14
C LEU A 604 28.22 5.70 -30.65
N PRO A 605 29.27 6.33 -30.16
CA PRO A 605 29.59 7.70 -30.56
C PRO A 605 30.26 7.78 -31.93
N GLY A 606 30.04 8.87 -32.65
CA GLY A 606 30.81 9.19 -33.86
C GLY A 606 30.57 8.26 -35.05
N LEU A 607 29.37 7.72 -35.19
CA LEU A 607 29.03 6.88 -36.33
C LEU A 607 28.95 7.70 -37.63
N PRO A 608 29.47 7.17 -38.78
CA PRO A 608 29.30 7.81 -40.06
C PRO A 608 27.83 7.97 -40.44
N ALA A 609 27.48 9.07 -41.13
CA ALA A 609 26.12 9.35 -41.55
C ALA A 609 25.46 8.20 -42.35
N SER A 610 26.27 7.47 -43.13
CA SER A 610 25.79 6.29 -43.86
C SER A 610 25.34 5.15 -42.94
N VAL A 611 26.00 4.95 -41.81
CA VAL A 611 25.65 3.93 -40.82
C VAL A 611 24.39 4.37 -40.08
N LEU A 612 24.29 5.65 -39.67
CA LEU A 612 23.11 6.21 -39.04
C LEU A 612 21.88 6.07 -39.95
N SER A 613 21.99 6.40 -41.25
CA SER A 613 20.91 6.24 -42.22
C SER A 613 20.43 4.80 -42.37
N VAL A 614 21.33 3.83 -42.27
CA VAL A 614 20.98 2.40 -42.32
C VAL A 614 20.23 2.00 -41.03
N MET A 615 20.63 2.55 -39.88
CA MET A 615 20.01 2.25 -38.57
C MET A 615 18.66 2.92 -38.41
N GLU A 616 18.43 4.07 -39.05
CA GLU A 616 17.15 4.79 -39.10
C GLU A 616 16.15 4.18 -40.09
N GLY A 617 16.64 3.30 -41.02
CA GLY A 617 15.79 2.65 -42.01
C GLY A 617 14.85 1.61 -41.37
N ASP A 618 13.59 1.54 -41.84
CA ASP A 618 12.53 0.61 -41.40
C ASP A 618 12.89 -0.89 -41.42
N ARG A 619 14.03 -1.26 -41.96
CA ARG A 619 14.49 -2.64 -42.10
C ARG A 619 15.42 -3.13 -40.98
N ALA A 620 15.92 -2.23 -40.15
CA ALA A 620 16.68 -2.57 -38.96
C ALA A 620 15.72 -2.83 -37.82
N GLY A 621 15.30 -4.06 -37.62
CA GLY A 621 14.38 -4.49 -36.54
C GLY A 621 14.94 -4.39 -35.13
N GLY A 622 15.87 -3.47 -34.88
CA GLY A 622 16.44 -3.17 -33.57
C GLY A 622 16.28 -1.70 -33.29
N GLY A 623 15.55 -1.36 -32.21
CA GLY A 623 15.27 0.00 -31.76
C GLY A 623 16.54 0.79 -31.43
N GLY A 624 17.23 1.29 -32.46
CA GLY A 624 18.30 2.26 -32.33
C GLY A 624 17.72 3.67 -32.37
N ALA A 625 18.14 4.54 -31.45
CA ALA A 625 17.85 5.96 -31.48
C ALA A 625 19.08 6.73 -31.94
N SER A 626 18.91 7.66 -32.92
CA SER A 626 19.99 8.55 -33.31
C SER A 626 20.22 9.62 -32.24
N LEU A 627 21.48 9.92 -31.96
CA LEU A 627 21.91 10.99 -31.07
C LEU A 627 22.31 12.21 -31.90
N GLN A 628 21.87 13.39 -31.52
CA GLN A 628 22.26 14.63 -32.19
C GLN A 628 23.73 14.97 -31.95
N GLN A 629 24.27 14.62 -30.78
CA GLN A 629 25.64 14.87 -30.37
C GLN A 629 26.24 13.62 -29.71
N ALA A 630 27.46 13.27 -30.10
CA ALA A 630 28.19 12.17 -29.46
C ALA A 630 28.82 12.64 -28.15
N THR A 631 28.61 11.89 -27.07
CA THR A 631 29.35 12.07 -25.82
C THR A 631 30.74 11.42 -25.94
N LEU A 632 31.77 12.23 -26.02
CA LEU A 632 33.17 11.80 -26.14
C LEU A 632 33.84 11.59 -24.78
N GLY A 633 33.28 12.14 -23.71
CA GLY A 633 33.76 11.98 -22.34
C GLY A 633 32.73 12.44 -21.32
N ALA A 634 32.75 11.78 -20.16
CA ALA A 634 31.83 12.05 -19.05
C ALA A 634 32.58 12.02 -17.72
N TRP A 635 32.37 13.03 -16.90
CA TRP A 635 32.97 13.13 -15.56
C TRP A 635 31.87 13.55 -14.59
N GLU A 636 32.06 13.13 -13.34
CA GLU A 636 31.17 13.38 -12.24
C GLU A 636 31.97 13.78 -11.01
N ILE A 637 31.61 14.88 -10.40
CA ILE A 637 32.30 15.44 -9.25
C ILE A 637 31.30 15.54 -8.11
N ARG A 638 31.51 14.76 -7.05
CA ARG A 638 30.68 14.81 -5.85
C ARG A 638 30.99 16.09 -5.06
N THR A 639 29.94 16.70 -4.53
CA THR A 639 30.03 17.89 -3.66
C THR A 639 29.30 17.60 -2.33
N SER A 640 29.48 18.47 -1.36
CA SER A 640 28.77 18.48 -0.08
C SER A 640 27.56 19.42 -0.10
N MET A 641 27.10 19.83 -1.29
CA MET A 641 26.05 20.83 -1.48
C MET A 641 25.08 20.37 -2.58
N ALA A 642 23.84 20.80 -2.49
CA ALA A 642 22.91 20.73 -3.61
C ALA A 642 23.35 21.70 -4.69
N VAL A 643 23.68 21.16 -5.88
CA VAL A 643 24.22 21.94 -6.99
C VAL A 643 23.12 22.31 -7.96
N SER A 644 23.13 23.55 -8.43
CA SER A 644 22.26 24.06 -9.47
C SER A 644 23.05 24.83 -10.55
N GLY A 645 22.47 24.89 -11.75
CA GLY A 645 23.05 25.71 -12.83
C GLY A 645 23.67 24.89 -13.94
N GLN A 646 24.00 25.61 -15.02
CA GLN A 646 24.63 25.07 -16.22
C GLN A 646 25.52 26.08 -16.88
N ARG A 647 26.64 25.63 -17.43
CA ARG A 647 27.54 26.41 -18.31
C ARG A 647 27.91 25.54 -19.51
N THR A 648 27.97 26.19 -20.66
CA THR A 648 28.38 25.54 -21.91
C THR A 648 29.55 26.30 -22.47
N LEU A 649 30.63 25.61 -22.79
CA LEU A 649 31.85 26.14 -23.36
C LEU A 649 32.04 25.55 -24.75
N THR A 650 32.41 26.39 -25.72
CA THR A 650 32.88 25.94 -27.03
C THR A 650 34.37 25.92 -27.05
N LEU A 651 34.95 24.77 -27.30
CA LEU A 651 36.40 24.57 -27.39
C LEU A 651 36.81 24.51 -28.85
N SER A 652 37.64 25.44 -29.30
CA SER A 652 38.25 25.40 -30.62
C SER A 652 39.61 24.73 -30.50
N LEU A 653 39.88 23.70 -31.32
CA LEU A 653 41.15 22.98 -31.29
C LEU A 653 42.16 23.67 -32.19
N ASP A 654 43.31 24.00 -31.60
CA ASP A 654 44.46 24.57 -32.33
C ASP A 654 45.21 23.44 -33.05
N GLY A 655 45.22 23.51 -34.36
CA GLY A 655 46.20 22.77 -35.16
C GLY A 655 45.78 21.49 -35.84
N ARG A 656 44.96 21.60 -36.86
CA ARG A 656 45.39 21.04 -38.17
C ARG A 656 45.90 22.21 -38.96
N GLY A 657 47.15 22.63 -38.61
CA GLY A 657 47.87 23.57 -39.42
C GLY A 657 47.90 23.12 -40.84
N GLN A 658 47.59 24.04 -41.75
CA GLN A 658 47.92 23.92 -43.17
C GLN A 658 49.24 23.16 -43.28
N GLN A 659 49.17 21.92 -43.77
CA GLN A 659 50.35 21.32 -44.39
C GLN A 659 50.59 22.12 -45.66
N PRO A 660 51.85 22.53 -45.91
CA PRO A 660 52.21 23.32 -47.08
C PRO A 660 51.98 22.60 -48.37
#